data_2b3eb3a5201e8c2547eb565c757ab1cc
#
_entry.id   2b3eb3a5201e8c2547eb565c757ab1cc
#
_cell.length_a   1.000
_cell.length_b   1.000
_cell.length_c   1.000
_cell.angle_alpha   90.00
_cell.angle_beta   90.00
_cell.angle_gamma   90.00
#
_symmetry.space_group_name_H-M   'P 1'
#
loop_
_entity.id
_entity.type
_entity.pdbx_description
1 polymer ?
#
loop_
_entity_poly.entity_id
_entity_poly.type
_entity_poly.pdbx_seq_one_letter_code
_entity_poly.pdbx_strand_id
1 'polypeptide(L)'
;MIGHLKAEAFPFDGPNMFRRLVLASALLLVPVASKADTASDAAQRLETLSKLVQDTHPRVRLEALRALAKIPGARSAELALSALEQPMDPTLDYALWLTINELSEPWIAALESGAWKSEGREKQLAFALKAIRAEQASRVLGRVIQERRLPRDGSGPWIELIGQAGAPKELGALLRQTVSSGFDDAATARALTSLGEAARTRKVRPEGDATGILGLLESSNDSVRAATLRLTGDWKTPPPVQSLTRLANDPSEQVRTTVFEVLRLQGAGSLPLLKQLAEDKDPATRRRAVLTWAALDLGGAGPALVSAIQGLDQEQIAQEFWRSLLAIKGSGKRLAALLPTSGIPAAAARTGMRVAREGGRSDMELVLTLAKGAGLSADTQAFTDQLIREMATRAAASGNPQRGELVYRRSDLACITCHAIGGAGGRVGPDMTSIGASAQPDYLVESLLMPNAKIKEGYHGVIVETKDGQTLSGTVVRESASELVLRGTANQDIVIAKSNLESRTQASASLMPAGLLDSLNEAEQLDLVAFLSQLGKPGEFDASKGGVARKWRLANIVHTDQQNGQSDWMWKKPLEDKRWTEVLSRVNGDLTRTLMEGATKANIWSSKIAVLAVTEIQLAQPGTVRFQLTAAQGAELWVDGSKVNGSVALAAGTHRVLVRIDPNHIPDKIRLETKDASFVLN
;
A
#
# COMPACT_ATOMS: atom_id res chain seq x y z
N MET A 1 36.87 -10.60 4.92
CA MET A 1 37.21 -9.70 3.80
C MET A 1 36.38 -8.43 3.95
N ILE A 2 37.04 -7.35 4.33
CA ILE A 2 36.41 -6.05 4.62
C ILE A 2 36.29 -5.33 3.29
N GLY A 3 35.09 -5.23 2.75
CA GLY A 3 34.76 -4.52 1.51
C GLY A 3 34.44 -3.07 1.79
N HIS A 4 35.11 -2.15 1.10
CA HIS A 4 35.01 -0.70 1.19
C HIS A 4 33.57 -0.18 1.06
N LEU A 5 33.00 0.36 2.13
CA LEU A 5 31.91 1.33 2.07
C LEU A 5 32.53 2.67 1.61
N LYS A 6 32.19 3.09 0.40
CA LYS A 6 32.44 4.46 -0.05
C LYS A 6 31.65 5.42 0.85
N ALA A 7 32.36 6.23 1.61
CA ALA A 7 31.77 7.34 2.35
C ALA A 7 31.35 8.40 1.32
N GLU A 8 30.05 8.54 1.10
CA GLU A 8 29.50 9.75 0.46
C GLU A 8 29.70 10.91 1.45
N ALA A 9 30.48 11.89 1.02
CA ALA A 9 30.76 13.09 1.77
C ALA A 9 29.51 13.97 1.84
N PHE A 10 28.81 13.93 2.96
CA PHE A 10 27.81 14.95 3.29
C PHE A 10 28.48 16.30 3.54
N PRO A 11 27.90 17.43 3.11
CA PRO A 11 28.47 18.74 3.31
C PRO A 11 28.61 19.02 4.81
N PHE A 12 29.81 19.41 5.22
CA PHE A 12 30.11 19.84 6.58
C PHE A 12 29.40 21.17 6.87
N ASP A 13 28.31 21.12 7.61
CA ASP A 13 27.70 22.30 8.22
C ASP A 13 28.58 22.83 9.36
N GLY A 14 29.39 23.78 9.06
CA GLY A 14 30.12 24.75 9.84
C GLY A 14 30.66 24.45 11.26
N PRO A 15 31.49 25.31 11.82
CA PRO A 15 32.17 25.14 13.12
C PRO A 15 31.23 24.96 14.33
N ASN A 16 29.96 25.32 14.22
CA ASN A 16 28.95 25.15 15.27
C ASN A 16 28.51 23.70 15.48
N MET A 17 28.44 22.87 14.42
CA MET A 17 28.08 21.45 14.53
C MET A 17 29.18 20.66 15.24
N PHE A 18 30.45 20.90 14.89
CA PHE A 18 31.58 20.25 15.54
C PHE A 18 31.62 20.55 17.05
N ARG A 19 31.37 21.81 17.45
CA ARG A 19 31.28 22.20 18.87
C ARG A 19 30.15 21.47 19.60
N ARG A 20 28.97 21.31 18.99
CA ARG A 20 27.83 20.59 19.59
C ARG A 20 28.10 19.10 19.72
N LEU A 21 28.72 18.49 18.70
CA LEU A 21 29.12 17.09 18.75
C LEU A 21 30.19 16.82 19.81
N VAL A 22 31.23 17.69 19.88
CA VAL A 22 32.27 17.61 20.91
C VAL A 22 31.68 17.79 22.30
N LEU A 23 30.72 18.69 22.50
CA LEU A 23 30.05 18.91 23.79
C LEU A 23 29.23 17.67 24.17
N ALA A 24 28.47 17.08 23.26
CA ALA A 24 27.71 15.86 23.52
C ALA A 24 28.62 14.68 23.83
N SER A 25 29.72 14.50 23.09
CA SER A 25 30.70 13.42 23.31
C SER A 25 31.54 13.65 24.58
N ALA A 26 31.86 14.89 24.95
CA ALA A 26 32.57 15.21 26.20
C ALA A 26 31.74 14.84 27.46
N LEU A 27 30.42 15.02 27.37
CA LEU A 27 29.51 14.60 28.45
C LEU A 27 29.45 13.09 28.66
N LEU A 28 29.85 12.27 27.66
CA LEU A 28 30.01 10.81 27.78
C LEU A 28 31.28 10.39 28.52
N LEU A 29 32.35 11.21 28.44
CA LEU A 29 33.67 10.87 28.94
C LEU A 29 33.88 11.23 30.45
N VAL A 30 32.93 11.96 31.03
CA VAL A 30 33.00 12.31 32.46
C VAL A 30 32.50 11.13 33.31
N PRO A 31 33.32 10.45 34.11
CA PRO A 31 32.87 9.35 34.96
C PRO A 31 31.86 9.86 36.00
N VAL A 32 30.72 9.16 36.11
CA VAL A 32 29.65 9.47 37.06
C VAL A 32 30.01 9.14 38.52
N ALA A 33 31.23 8.72 38.77
CA ALA A 33 31.69 8.23 40.08
C ALA A 33 32.91 8.99 40.62
N SER A 34 32.76 10.29 40.82
CA SER A 34 33.53 10.94 41.89
C SER A 34 32.54 11.45 42.94
N LYS A 35 32.84 11.22 44.24
CA LYS A 35 32.02 11.64 45.40
C LYS A 35 31.84 13.16 45.56
N ALA A 36 32.10 13.95 44.52
CA ALA A 36 32.09 15.40 44.50
C ALA A 36 31.17 16.01 43.38
N ASP A 37 30.39 15.21 42.62
CA ASP A 37 29.39 15.78 41.73
C ASP A 37 28.27 16.39 42.59
N THR A 38 28.23 17.72 42.67
CA THR A 38 27.15 18.42 43.35
C THR A 38 25.84 18.23 42.58
N ALA A 39 24.71 18.21 43.25
CA ALA A 39 23.38 18.16 42.62
C ALA A 39 23.22 19.25 41.54
N SER A 40 23.93 20.36 41.66
CA SER A 40 24.03 21.46 40.70
C SER A 40 24.66 21.03 39.38
N ASP A 41 25.74 20.24 39.40
CA ASP A 41 26.44 19.81 38.17
C ASP A 41 25.59 18.82 37.36
N ALA A 42 24.91 17.91 38.05
CA ALA A 42 23.98 16.98 37.41
C ALA A 42 22.79 17.71 36.76
N ALA A 43 22.24 18.70 37.42
CA ALA A 43 21.16 19.52 36.87
C ALA A 43 21.60 20.30 35.61
N GLN A 44 22.78 20.90 35.64
CA GLN A 44 23.35 21.65 34.51
C GLN A 44 23.67 20.73 33.31
N ARG A 45 24.12 19.49 33.55
CA ARG A 45 24.31 18.47 32.50
C ARG A 45 22.98 18.11 31.85
N LEU A 46 21.94 17.84 32.64
CA LEU A 46 20.59 17.54 32.11
C LEU A 46 20.00 18.68 31.32
N GLU A 47 20.19 19.95 31.76
CA GLU A 47 19.76 21.12 30.99
C GLU A 47 20.47 21.21 29.63
N THR A 48 21.77 20.95 29.59
CA THR A 48 22.52 20.93 28.34
C THR A 48 22.01 19.82 27.42
N LEU A 49 21.84 18.60 27.96
CA LEU A 49 21.35 17.45 27.20
C LEU A 49 19.92 17.63 26.70
N SER A 50 19.07 18.39 27.43
CA SER A 50 17.70 18.70 26.98
C SER A 50 17.68 19.51 25.67
N LYS A 51 18.67 20.35 25.42
CA LYS A 51 18.83 21.11 24.16
C LYS A 51 19.42 20.24 23.06
N LEU A 52 20.41 19.39 23.40
CA LEU A 52 21.09 18.54 22.42
C LEU A 52 20.24 17.38 21.91
N VAL A 53 19.34 16.84 22.74
CA VAL A 53 18.41 15.79 22.33
C VAL A 53 17.35 16.28 21.35
N GLN A 54 17.14 17.59 21.26
CA GLN A 54 16.24 18.25 20.31
C GLN A 54 17.00 18.88 19.13
N ASP A 55 18.29 18.67 18.98
CA ASP A 55 19.09 19.24 17.91
C ASP A 55 18.59 18.78 16.54
N THR A 56 18.67 19.65 15.55
CA THR A 56 18.27 19.35 14.17
C THR A 56 19.13 18.26 13.53
N HIS A 57 20.39 18.13 13.98
CA HIS A 57 21.33 17.16 13.44
C HIS A 57 21.25 15.79 14.14
N PRO A 58 20.99 14.68 13.41
CA PRO A 58 20.73 13.36 14.01
C PRO A 58 21.92 12.81 14.83
N ARG A 59 23.17 13.08 14.44
CA ARG A 59 24.37 12.65 15.19
C ARG A 59 24.47 13.34 16.55
N VAL A 60 24.07 14.61 16.66
CA VAL A 60 24.05 15.32 17.95
C VAL A 60 23.02 14.71 18.87
N ARG A 61 21.82 14.40 18.37
CA ARG A 61 20.78 13.70 19.13
C ARG A 61 21.24 12.31 19.58
N LEU A 62 21.95 11.57 18.71
CA LEU A 62 22.49 10.25 19.05
C LEU A 62 23.46 10.30 20.26
N GLU A 63 24.41 11.24 20.26
CA GLU A 63 25.34 11.37 21.37
C GLU A 63 24.64 11.87 22.63
N ALA A 64 23.63 12.73 22.52
CA ALA A 64 22.81 13.14 23.65
C ALA A 64 22.04 11.96 24.27
N LEU A 65 21.44 11.06 23.47
CA LEU A 65 20.78 9.85 23.95
C LEU A 65 21.76 8.93 24.70
N ARG A 66 22.93 8.69 24.13
CA ARG A 66 23.99 7.89 24.76
C ARG A 66 24.45 8.48 26.10
N ALA A 67 24.55 9.82 26.18
CA ALA A 67 24.91 10.51 27.42
C ALA A 67 23.79 10.41 28.50
N LEU A 68 22.52 10.58 28.07
CA LEU A 68 21.36 10.42 28.96
C LEU A 68 21.26 9.02 29.54
N ALA A 69 21.60 7.96 28.81
CA ALA A 69 21.62 6.59 29.26
C ALA A 69 22.56 6.38 30.45
N LYS A 70 23.62 7.20 30.58
CA LYS A 70 24.61 7.11 31.67
C LYS A 70 24.23 7.92 32.92
N ILE A 71 23.14 8.69 32.87
CA ILE A 71 22.66 9.49 34.02
C ILE A 71 21.39 8.83 34.58
N PRO A 72 21.47 8.04 35.67
CA PRO A 72 20.31 7.36 36.24
C PRO A 72 19.25 8.37 36.69
N GLY A 73 17.98 8.15 36.32
CA GLY A 73 16.87 8.96 36.83
C GLY A 73 15.73 9.09 35.83
N ALA A 74 14.55 9.38 36.37
CA ALA A 74 13.33 9.56 35.56
C ALA A 74 13.45 10.75 34.60
N ARG A 75 14.15 11.81 35.01
CA ARG A 75 14.34 13.00 34.16
C ARG A 75 15.17 12.70 32.91
N SER A 76 16.18 11.83 33.03
CA SER A 76 16.97 11.38 31.88
C SER A 76 16.12 10.60 30.88
N ALA A 77 15.24 9.72 31.37
CA ALA A 77 14.31 8.98 30.53
C ALA A 77 13.29 9.92 29.82
N GLU A 78 12.75 10.89 30.57
CA GLU A 78 11.85 11.90 30.02
C GLU A 78 12.52 12.71 28.88
N LEU A 79 13.74 13.18 29.12
CA LEU A 79 14.51 13.93 28.13
C LEU A 79 14.84 13.04 26.91
N ALA A 80 15.22 11.78 27.12
CA ALA A 80 15.48 10.86 26.02
C ALA A 80 14.22 10.64 25.17
N LEU A 81 13.07 10.42 25.78
CA LEU A 81 11.79 10.25 25.08
C LEU A 81 11.38 11.49 24.27
N SER A 82 11.82 12.69 24.67
CA SER A 82 11.53 13.90 23.90
C SER A 82 12.21 13.92 22.52
N ALA A 83 13.22 13.08 22.27
CA ALA A 83 13.80 12.90 20.93
C ALA A 83 12.76 12.49 19.87
N LEU A 84 11.66 11.87 20.29
CA LEU A 84 10.55 11.46 19.41
C LEU A 84 9.77 12.64 18.79
N GLU A 85 9.97 13.84 19.30
CA GLU A 85 9.40 15.09 18.71
C GLU A 85 10.15 15.53 17.45
N GLN A 86 11.33 14.93 17.19
CA GLN A 86 12.15 15.19 16.01
C GLN A 86 12.12 13.98 15.05
N PRO A 87 12.47 14.14 13.78
CA PRO A 87 12.56 13.04 12.84
C PRO A 87 13.52 11.95 13.33
N MET A 88 13.07 10.71 13.37
CA MET A 88 13.83 9.55 13.81
C MET A 88 14.36 8.76 12.60
N ASP A 89 15.57 8.23 12.73
CA ASP A 89 16.15 7.23 11.83
C ASP A 89 16.38 5.91 12.57
N PRO A 90 16.67 4.79 11.89
CA PRO A 90 16.87 3.49 12.54
C PRO A 90 17.95 3.48 13.63
N THR A 91 18.99 4.31 13.51
CA THR A 91 20.08 4.40 14.48
C THR A 91 19.64 5.13 15.74
N LEU A 92 18.92 6.24 15.57
CA LEU A 92 18.33 6.98 16.70
C LEU A 92 17.24 6.18 17.40
N ASP A 93 16.40 5.47 16.63
CA ASP A 93 15.36 4.59 17.19
C ASP A 93 15.98 3.51 18.08
N TYR A 94 17.02 2.84 17.60
CA TYR A 94 17.75 1.83 18.38
C TYR A 94 18.45 2.40 19.60
N ALA A 95 19.10 3.58 19.47
CA ALA A 95 19.77 4.25 20.60
C ALA A 95 18.77 4.67 21.69
N LEU A 96 17.62 5.19 21.30
CA LEU A 96 16.54 5.54 22.20
C LEU A 96 15.98 4.29 22.89
N TRP A 97 15.78 3.20 22.15
CA TRP A 97 15.34 1.92 22.71
C TRP A 97 16.30 1.42 23.80
N LEU A 98 17.60 1.42 23.54
CA LEU A 98 18.62 1.06 24.54
C LEU A 98 18.58 1.97 25.78
N THR A 99 18.50 3.29 25.55
CA THR A 99 18.47 4.29 26.62
C THR A 99 17.26 4.07 27.54
N ILE A 100 16.08 3.85 26.98
CA ILE A 100 14.86 3.63 27.78
C ILE A 100 14.88 2.26 28.47
N ASN A 101 15.48 1.25 27.86
CA ASN A 101 15.66 -0.05 28.50
C ASN A 101 16.56 0.08 29.75
N GLU A 102 17.68 0.82 29.66
CA GLU A 102 18.59 1.09 30.78
C GLU A 102 17.92 1.93 31.89
N LEU A 103 17.06 2.90 31.52
CA LEU A 103 16.37 3.83 32.41
C LEU A 103 14.94 3.36 32.78
N SER A 104 14.59 2.10 32.53
CA SER A 104 13.22 1.60 32.68
C SER A 104 12.68 1.73 34.11
N GLU A 105 13.41 1.28 35.14
CA GLU A 105 12.91 1.32 36.50
C GLU A 105 12.65 2.74 37.03
N PRO A 106 13.56 3.74 36.92
CA PRO A 106 13.26 5.09 37.34
C PRO A 106 12.13 5.74 36.55
N TRP A 107 11.98 5.43 35.24
CA TRP A 107 10.87 5.91 34.44
C TRP A 107 9.52 5.31 34.89
N ILE A 108 9.49 3.98 35.13
CA ILE A 108 8.28 3.29 35.60
C ILE A 108 7.87 3.85 36.97
N ALA A 109 8.81 4.04 37.90
CA ALA A 109 8.53 4.61 39.22
C ALA A 109 7.94 6.03 39.09
N ALA A 110 8.43 6.87 38.16
CA ALA A 110 7.89 8.20 37.93
C ALA A 110 6.48 8.15 37.30
N LEU A 111 6.22 7.21 36.42
CA LEU A 111 4.88 6.99 35.85
C LEU A 111 3.90 6.48 36.93
N GLU A 112 4.32 5.53 37.78
CA GLU A 112 3.51 4.96 38.85
C GLU A 112 3.19 5.97 39.96
N SER A 113 4.10 6.88 40.25
CA SER A 113 3.88 7.95 41.25
C SER A 113 3.09 9.15 40.68
N GLY A 114 2.86 9.20 39.35
CA GLY A 114 2.24 10.35 38.70
C GLY A 114 3.20 11.55 38.50
N ALA A 115 4.48 11.38 38.81
CA ALA A 115 5.50 12.42 38.56
C ALA A 115 5.74 12.61 37.03
N TRP A 116 5.63 11.53 36.27
CA TRP A 116 5.58 11.57 34.81
C TRP A 116 4.15 11.30 34.34
N LYS A 117 3.56 12.23 33.59
CA LYS A 117 2.19 12.13 33.08
C LYS A 117 2.18 11.76 31.61
N SER A 118 1.26 10.90 31.22
CA SER A 118 1.10 10.39 29.84
C SER A 118 0.25 11.30 28.94
N GLU A 119 -0.56 12.18 29.51
CA GLU A 119 -1.43 13.09 28.74
C GLU A 119 -0.58 14.01 27.84
N GLY A 120 -0.89 13.98 26.52
CA GLY A 120 -0.12 14.70 25.51
C GLY A 120 1.24 14.09 25.16
N ARG A 121 1.57 12.91 25.73
CA ARG A 121 2.83 12.17 25.53
C ARG A 121 2.60 10.73 25.08
N GLU A 122 1.51 10.47 24.37
CA GLU A 122 1.08 9.13 23.97
C GLU A 122 2.14 8.42 23.12
N LYS A 123 2.81 9.16 22.21
CA LYS A 123 3.91 8.64 21.39
C LYS A 123 5.10 8.20 22.22
N GLN A 124 5.46 8.98 23.24
CA GLN A 124 6.56 8.69 24.16
C GLN A 124 6.23 7.46 25.02
N LEU A 125 5.01 7.39 25.57
CA LEU A 125 4.52 6.25 26.32
C LEU A 125 4.52 4.96 25.49
N ALA A 126 4.00 5.04 24.27
CA ALA A 126 3.96 3.91 23.35
C ALA A 126 5.37 3.36 23.06
N PHE A 127 6.32 4.25 22.81
CA PHE A 127 7.72 3.86 22.59
C PHE A 127 8.33 3.23 23.84
N ALA A 128 8.17 3.87 24.99
CA ALA A 128 8.75 3.40 26.24
C ALA A 128 8.23 2.01 26.64
N LEU A 129 6.93 1.75 26.53
CA LEU A 129 6.35 0.43 26.81
C LEU A 129 6.82 -0.67 25.88
N LYS A 130 7.23 -0.35 24.64
CA LYS A 130 7.86 -1.30 23.71
C LYS A 130 9.34 -1.55 24.02
N ALA A 131 10.01 -0.58 24.61
CA ALA A 131 11.43 -0.65 24.90
C ALA A 131 11.75 -1.40 26.20
N ILE A 132 10.81 -1.49 27.15
CA ILE A 132 11.00 -2.16 28.44
C ILE A 132 10.66 -3.65 28.38
N ARG A 133 11.02 -4.41 29.42
CA ARG A 133 10.72 -5.85 29.48
C ARG A 133 9.22 -6.12 29.60
N ALA A 134 8.77 -7.26 29.12
CA ALA A 134 7.35 -7.63 29.08
C ALA A 134 6.67 -7.60 30.45
N GLU A 135 7.36 -8.06 31.51
CA GLU A 135 6.83 -8.04 32.88
C GLU A 135 6.66 -6.60 33.39
N GLN A 136 7.58 -5.70 33.05
CA GLN A 136 7.51 -4.29 33.41
C GLN A 136 6.35 -3.60 32.65
N ALA A 137 6.21 -3.87 31.36
CA ALA A 137 5.11 -3.35 30.56
C ALA A 137 3.74 -3.84 31.05
N SER A 138 3.61 -5.13 31.40
CA SER A 138 2.40 -5.71 31.97
C SER A 138 2.04 -5.06 33.32
N ARG A 139 3.02 -4.79 34.19
CA ARG A 139 2.81 -4.08 35.47
C ARG A 139 2.19 -2.70 35.25
N VAL A 140 2.73 -1.92 34.32
CA VAL A 140 2.23 -0.58 33.98
C VAL A 140 0.82 -0.67 33.38
N LEU A 141 0.62 -1.54 32.38
CA LEU A 141 -0.68 -1.71 31.71
C LEU A 141 -1.75 -2.24 32.67
N GLY A 142 -1.39 -3.19 33.54
CA GLY A 142 -2.29 -3.77 34.55
C GLY A 142 -2.85 -2.71 35.48
N ARG A 143 -2.03 -1.74 35.90
CA ARG A 143 -2.48 -0.63 36.76
C ARG A 143 -3.46 0.28 36.05
N VAL A 144 -3.15 0.67 34.80
CA VAL A 144 -4.06 1.50 33.98
C VAL A 144 -5.42 0.85 33.82
N ILE A 145 -5.47 -0.46 33.56
CA ILE A 145 -6.71 -1.21 33.37
C ILE A 145 -7.48 -1.39 34.68
N GLN A 146 -6.81 -1.55 35.81
CA GLN A 146 -7.43 -1.70 37.12
C GLN A 146 -8.03 -0.38 37.63
N GLU A 147 -7.39 0.74 37.35
CA GLU A 147 -7.83 2.05 37.82
C GLU A 147 -8.96 2.64 36.96
N ARG A 148 -9.06 2.32 35.66
CA ARG A 148 -10.07 2.86 34.73
C ARG A 148 -10.42 1.84 33.66
N ARG A 149 -11.72 1.75 33.33
CA ARG A 149 -12.15 1.21 32.02
C ARG A 149 -11.58 2.08 30.91
N LEU A 150 -11.16 1.46 29.82
CA LEU A 150 -10.72 2.20 28.67
C LEU A 150 -11.87 3.06 28.12
N PRO A 151 -11.60 4.24 27.56
CA PRO A 151 -12.63 5.11 26.97
C PRO A 151 -13.45 4.35 25.94
N ARG A 152 -14.77 4.65 25.89
CA ARG A 152 -15.67 3.94 24.98
C ARG A 152 -15.33 4.14 23.50
N ASP A 153 -14.82 5.31 23.14
CA ASP A 153 -14.34 5.65 21.80
C ASP A 153 -12.93 5.10 21.52
N GLY A 154 -12.33 4.39 22.48
CA GLY A 154 -10.98 3.88 22.38
C GLY A 154 -9.90 4.96 22.27
N SER A 155 -10.19 6.19 22.72
CA SER A 155 -9.22 7.29 22.69
C SER A 155 -7.97 6.96 23.51
N GLY A 156 -6.81 7.48 23.03
CA GLY A 156 -5.50 7.13 23.57
C GLY A 156 -4.92 5.85 22.95
N PRO A 157 -3.69 5.50 23.32
CA PRO A 157 -2.92 4.40 22.71
C PRO A 157 -3.15 3.03 23.36
N TRP A 158 -4.07 2.93 24.31
CA TRP A 158 -4.16 1.79 25.23
C TRP A 158 -4.54 0.47 24.58
N ILE A 159 -5.47 0.49 23.62
CA ILE A 159 -5.92 -0.72 22.90
C ILE A 159 -4.73 -1.38 22.21
N GLU A 160 -3.96 -0.62 21.45
CA GLU A 160 -2.81 -1.11 20.71
C GLU A 160 -1.66 -1.52 21.63
N LEU A 161 -1.41 -0.76 22.69
CA LEU A 161 -0.36 -1.08 23.66
C LEU A 161 -0.64 -2.38 24.42
N ILE A 162 -1.91 -2.63 24.79
CA ILE A 162 -2.29 -3.91 25.40
C ILE A 162 -2.07 -5.05 24.40
N GLY A 163 -2.43 -4.87 23.13
CA GLY A 163 -2.13 -5.84 22.06
C GLY A 163 -0.64 -6.12 21.90
N GLN A 164 0.20 -5.08 21.97
CA GLN A 164 1.63 -5.16 21.71
C GLN A 164 2.45 -5.64 22.93
N ALA A 165 2.03 -5.34 24.16
CA ALA A 165 2.82 -5.60 25.36
C ALA A 165 2.05 -6.27 26.52
N GLY A 166 0.71 -6.34 26.47
CA GLY A 166 -0.11 -6.92 27.55
C GLY A 166 0.10 -8.42 27.72
N ALA A 167 0.10 -8.91 28.97
CA ALA A 167 0.06 -10.32 29.30
C ALA A 167 -1.38 -10.89 29.17
N PRO A 168 -1.60 -12.20 29.34
CA PRO A 168 -2.94 -12.82 29.24
C PRO A 168 -4.03 -12.13 30.05
N LYS A 169 -3.69 -11.61 31.22
CA LYS A 169 -4.63 -10.91 32.11
C LYS A 169 -5.12 -9.58 31.53
N GLU A 170 -4.22 -8.76 31.00
CA GLU A 170 -4.53 -7.45 30.38
C GLU A 170 -5.28 -7.66 29.07
N LEU A 171 -4.88 -8.65 28.26
CA LEU A 171 -5.62 -9.05 27.06
C LEU A 171 -7.01 -9.57 27.42
N GLY A 172 -7.19 -10.29 28.54
CA GLY A 172 -8.47 -10.73 29.06
C GLY A 172 -9.36 -9.57 29.48
N ALA A 173 -8.81 -8.52 30.08
CA ALA A 173 -9.56 -7.30 30.41
C ALA A 173 -10.04 -6.57 29.14
N LEU A 174 -9.16 -6.44 28.13
CA LEU A 174 -9.51 -5.88 26.82
C LEU A 174 -10.63 -6.68 26.15
N LEU A 175 -10.52 -8.02 26.14
CA LEU A 175 -11.53 -8.91 25.59
C LEU A 175 -12.88 -8.75 26.30
N ARG A 176 -12.92 -8.75 27.63
CA ARG A 176 -14.15 -8.56 28.41
C ARG A 176 -14.83 -7.23 28.07
N GLN A 177 -14.08 -6.13 27.98
CA GLN A 177 -14.63 -4.83 27.60
C GLN A 177 -15.18 -4.84 26.17
N THR A 178 -14.48 -5.54 25.24
CA THR A 178 -14.89 -5.68 23.84
C THR A 178 -16.24 -6.42 23.72
N VAL A 179 -16.36 -7.58 24.35
CA VAL A 179 -17.59 -8.42 24.24
C VAL A 179 -18.76 -7.87 25.04
N SER A 180 -18.54 -7.06 26.07
CA SER A 180 -19.60 -6.44 26.87
C SER A 180 -20.12 -5.11 26.29
N SER A 181 -19.88 -4.83 25.03
CA SER A 181 -20.25 -3.56 24.36
C SER A 181 -19.67 -2.31 25.07
N GLY A 182 -18.52 -2.47 25.71
CA GLY A 182 -17.84 -1.41 26.42
C GLY A 182 -17.13 -0.40 25.51
N PHE A 183 -17.06 -0.68 24.21
CA PHE A 183 -16.51 0.18 23.17
C PHE A 183 -17.57 0.55 22.14
N ASP A 184 -17.32 1.62 21.36
CA ASP A 184 -18.02 1.87 20.10
C ASP A 184 -17.52 0.91 19.01
N ASP A 185 -18.11 0.96 17.82
CA ASP A 185 -17.78 0.03 16.74
C ASP A 185 -16.32 0.18 16.27
N ALA A 186 -15.81 1.41 16.20
CA ALA A 186 -14.44 1.68 15.74
C ALA A 186 -13.41 1.14 16.75
N ALA A 187 -13.62 1.42 18.03
CA ALA A 187 -12.77 0.92 19.10
C ALA A 187 -12.88 -0.61 19.27
N THR A 188 -14.08 -1.19 19.05
CA THR A 188 -14.30 -2.64 19.04
C THR A 188 -13.48 -3.30 17.94
N ALA A 189 -13.51 -2.80 16.71
CA ALA A 189 -12.74 -3.34 15.59
C ALA A 189 -11.21 -3.25 15.85
N ARG A 190 -10.75 -2.15 16.44
CA ARG A 190 -9.34 -1.96 16.86
C ARG A 190 -8.94 -2.95 17.95
N ALA A 191 -9.79 -3.16 18.95
CA ALA A 191 -9.53 -4.10 20.05
C ALA A 191 -9.43 -5.55 19.55
N LEU A 192 -10.36 -5.97 18.68
CA LEU A 192 -10.31 -7.30 18.04
C LEU A 192 -9.03 -7.48 17.21
N THR A 193 -8.64 -6.46 16.46
CA THR A 193 -7.40 -6.47 15.67
C THR A 193 -6.16 -6.61 16.57
N SER A 194 -6.10 -5.85 17.67
CA SER A 194 -5.00 -5.89 18.63
C SER A 194 -4.89 -7.24 19.35
N LEU A 195 -6.02 -7.88 19.68
CA LEU A 195 -6.06 -9.23 20.23
C LEU A 195 -5.54 -10.28 19.23
N GLY A 196 -5.87 -10.13 17.95
CA GLY A 196 -5.36 -10.98 16.87
C GLY A 196 -3.85 -10.79 16.67
N GLU A 197 -3.38 -9.56 16.69
CA GLU A 197 -1.95 -9.24 16.58
C GLU A 197 -1.13 -9.86 17.73
N ALA A 198 -1.62 -9.79 18.97
CA ALA A 198 -0.98 -10.47 20.11
C ALA A 198 -0.83 -11.98 19.88
N ALA A 199 -1.87 -12.62 19.33
CA ALA A 199 -1.82 -14.05 19.01
C ALA A 199 -0.86 -14.38 17.86
N ARG A 200 -0.83 -13.58 16.80
CA ARG A 200 0.05 -13.79 15.63
C ARG A 200 1.52 -13.55 15.95
N THR A 201 1.83 -12.41 16.57
CA THR A 201 3.22 -11.94 16.74
C THR A 201 3.89 -12.49 17.99
N ARG A 202 3.17 -12.51 19.13
CA ARG A 202 3.71 -12.88 20.43
C ARG A 202 3.28 -14.27 20.92
N LYS A 203 2.34 -14.93 20.21
CA LYS A 203 1.75 -16.22 20.61
C LYS A 203 1.04 -16.17 21.97
N VAL A 204 0.54 -14.99 22.37
CA VAL A 204 -0.16 -14.77 23.64
C VAL A 204 -1.66 -14.64 23.35
N ARG A 205 -2.46 -15.29 24.21
CA ARG A 205 -3.92 -15.22 24.17
C ARG A 205 -4.46 -14.61 25.47
N PRO A 206 -5.65 -13.98 25.44
CA PRO A 206 -6.30 -13.52 26.65
C PRO A 206 -6.65 -14.67 27.59
N GLU A 207 -6.63 -14.40 28.90
CA GLU A 207 -7.23 -15.31 29.89
C GLU A 207 -8.75 -15.10 29.92
N GLY A 208 -9.49 -16.17 30.31
CA GLY A 208 -10.94 -16.16 30.44
C GLY A 208 -11.69 -16.73 29.25
N ASP A 209 -13.01 -16.57 29.27
CA ASP A 209 -13.90 -17.10 28.22
C ASP A 209 -13.85 -16.20 26.97
N ALA A 210 -13.47 -16.80 25.86
CA ALA A 210 -13.36 -16.14 24.58
C ALA A 210 -14.60 -16.37 23.67
N THR A 211 -15.58 -17.16 24.09
CA THR A 211 -16.74 -17.54 23.27
C THR A 211 -17.63 -16.36 22.92
N GLY A 212 -17.67 -15.34 23.78
CA GLY A 212 -18.45 -14.12 23.57
C GLY A 212 -18.12 -13.35 22.27
N ILE A 213 -16.92 -13.55 21.69
CA ILE A 213 -16.56 -12.90 20.41
C ILE A 213 -17.46 -13.35 19.25
N LEU A 214 -17.99 -14.57 19.27
CA LEU A 214 -18.81 -15.10 18.18
C LEU A 214 -20.11 -14.29 18.01
N GLY A 215 -20.62 -13.68 19.08
CA GLY A 215 -21.80 -12.79 19.01
C GLY A 215 -21.52 -11.53 18.17
N LEU A 216 -20.25 -11.08 18.06
CA LEU A 216 -19.87 -9.93 17.27
C LEU A 216 -19.89 -10.19 15.74
N LEU A 217 -20.04 -11.46 15.31
CA LEU A 217 -20.31 -11.82 13.92
C LEU A 217 -21.69 -11.34 13.43
N GLU A 218 -22.60 -10.99 14.37
CA GLU A 218 -23.91 -10.44 14.08
C GLU A 218 -23.95 -8.90 14.18
N SER A 219 -22.81 -8.24 14.42
CA SER A 219 -22.75 -6.79 14.48
C SER A 219 -23.28 -6.14 13.20
N SER A 220 -23.99 -5.02 13.33
CA SER A 220 -24.40 -4.19 12.18
C SER A 220 -23.20 -3.56 11.45
N ASN A 221 -22.08 -3.38 12.16
CA ASN A 221 -20.85 -2.78 11.60
C ASN A 221 -19.99 -3.84 10.91
N ASP A 222 -19.66 -3.61 9.64
CA ASP A 222 -18.90 -4.54 8.80
C ASP A 222 -17.43 -4.67 9.24
N SER A 223 -16.82 -3.62 9.74
CA SER A 223 -15.45 -3.65 10.25
C SER A 223 -15.35 -4.52 11.51
N VAL A 224 -16.37 -4.49 12.38
CA VAL A 224 -16.45 -5.36 13.56
C VAL A 224 -16.61 -6.83 13.13
N ARG A 225 -17.52 -7.13 12.18
CA ARG A 225 -17.67 -8.50 11.67
C ARG A 225 -16.38 -9.03 11.05
N ALA A 226 -15.72 -8.23 10.20
CA ALA A 226 -14.46 -8.61 9.57
C ALA A 226 -13.33 -8.81 10.59
N ALA A 227 -13.18 -7.92 11.57
CA ALA A 227 -12.16 -8.05 12.61
C ALA A 227 -12.42 -9.30 13.49
N THR A 228 -13.69 -9.58 13.80
CA THR A 228 -14.07 -10.80 14.52
C THR A 228 -13.70 -12.06 13.75
N LEU A 229 -14.02 -12.12 12.45
CA LEU A 229 -13.64 -13.24 11.59
C LEU A 229 -12.11 -13.46 11.58
N ARG A 230 -11.32 -12.41 11.39
CA ARG A 230 -9.85 -12.51 11.41
C ARG A 230 -9.35 -13.05 12.75
N LEU A 231 -9.90 -12.55 13.85
CA LEU A 231 -9.55 -12.99 15.19
C LEU A 231 -9.83 -14.48 15.39
N THR A 232 -10.97 -14.99 14.88
CA THR A 232 -11.29 -16.42 14.95
C THR A 232 -10.28 -17.27 14.18
N GLY A 233 -9.77 -16.76 13.05
CA GLY A 233 -8.69 -17.39 12.28
C GLY A 233 -7.38 -17.42 13.06
N ASP A 234 -6.96 -16.27 13.63
CA ASP A 234 -5.76 -16.14 14.44
C ASP A 234 -5.78 -17.05 15.69
N TRP A 235 -6.94 -17.19 16.28
CA TRP A 235 -7.14 -18.05 17.46
C TRP A 235 -7.41 -19.51 17.11
N LYS A 236 -7.55 -19.85 15.83
CA LYS A 236 -7.94 -21.19 15.39
C LYS A 236 -9.22 -21.68 16.08
N THR A 237 -10.17 -20.77 16.27
CA THR A 237 -11.48 -21.04 16.85
C THR A 237 -12.51 -20.88 15.74
N PRO A 238 -12.91 -21.96 15.06
CA PRO A 238 -13.76 -21.86 13.88
C PRO A 238 -15.14 -21.30 14.24
N PRO A 239 -15.63 -20.29 13.50
CA PRO A 239 -17.02 -19.85 13.63
C PRO A 239 -18.00 -20.96 13.25
N PRO A 240 -19.26 -20.89 13.70
CA PRO A 240 -20.32 -21.80 13.23
C PRO A 240 -20.43 -21.76 11.70
N VAL A 241 -20.63 -22.93 11.08
CA VAL A 241 -20.78 -23.07 9.62
C VAL A 241 -21.90 -22.17 9.07
N GLN A 242 -23.01 -22.08 9.79
CA GLN A 242 -24.14 -21.22 9.42
C GLN A 242 -23.73 -19.73 9.34
N SER A 243 -22.94 -19.25 10.31
CA SER A 243 -22.43 -17.87 10.29
C SER A 243 -21.50 -17.65 9.12
N LEU A 244 -20.58 -18.59 8.82
CA LEU A 244 -19.70 -18.49 7.67
C LEU A 244 -20.46 -18.51 6.33
N THR A 245 -21.49 -19.36 6.19
CA THR A 245 -22.34 -19.41 5.00
C THR A 245 -23.07 -18.08 4.78
N ARG A 246 -23.64 -17.50 5.81
CA ARG A 246 -24.30 -16.20 5.74
C ARG A 246 -23.31 -15.09 5.38
N LEU A 247 -22.17 -15.03 6.07
CA LEU A 247 -21.16 -13.98 5.88
C LEU A 247 -20.40 -14.10 4.55
N ALA A 248 -20.40 -15.28 3.92
CA ALA A 248 -19.89 -15.44 2.55
C ALA A 248 -20.70 -14.62 1.52
N ASN A 249 -21.96 -14.29 1.85
CA ASN A 249 -22.86 -13.45 1.05
C ASN A 249 -23.15 -12.10 1.73
N ASP A 250 -22.28 -11.63 2.64
CA ASP A 250 -22.44 -10.35 3.33
C ASP A 250 -22.43 -9.17 2.32
N PRO A 251 -23.24 -8.12 2.54
CA PRO A 251 -23.19 -6.92 1.70
C PRO A 251 -21.80 -6.29 1.60
N SER A 252 -21.01 -6.35 2.67
CA SER A 252 -19.64 -5.81 2.70
C SER A 252 -18.64 -6.74 1.99
N GLU A 253 -17.95 -6.21 1.00
CA GLU A 253 -16.86 -6.90 0.31
C GLU A 253 -15.74 -7.32 1.28
N GLN A 254 -15.43 -6.48 2.25
CA GLN A 254 -14.42 -6.75 3.27
C GLN A 254 -14.77 -8.01 4.09
N VAL A 255 -16.03 -8.16 4.47
CA VAL A 255 -16.51 -9.32 5.23
C VAL A 255 -16.43 -10.58 4.37
N ARG A 256 -16.95 -10.52 3.12
CA ARG A 256 -16.89 -11.65 2.19
C ARG A 256 -15.47 -12.14 1.98
N THR A 257 -14.54 -11.24 1.68
CA THR A 257 -13.11 -11.56 1.49
C THR A 257 -12.54 -12.24 2.74
N THR A 258 -12.83 -11.69 3.91
CA THR A 258 -12.31 -12.23 5.18
C THR A 258 -12.83 -13.64 5.47
N VAL A 259 -14.07 -13.98 5.09
CA VAL A 259 -14.58 -15.36 5.22
C VAL A 259 -13.67 -16.34 4.49
N PHE A 260 -13.32 -16.07 3.24
CA PHE A 260 -12.49 -16.98 2.43
C PHE A 260 -11.05 -17.02 2.91
N GLU A 261 -10.50 -15.92 3.46
CA GLU A 261 -9.22 -15.92 4.17
C GLU A 261 -9.25 -16.90 5.36
N VAL A 262 -10.29 -16.83 6.18
CA VAL A 262 -10.45 -17.71 7.34
C VAL A 262 -10.65 -19.18 6.93
N LEU A 263 -11.45 -19.46 5.90
CA LEU A 263 -11.64 -20.80 5.36
C LEU A 263 -10.31 -21.39 4.84
N ARG A 264 -9.50 -20.57 4.18
CA ARG A 264 -8.17 -20.98 3.75
C ARG A 264 -7.26 -21.33 4.93
N LEU A 265 -7.28 -20.53 6.00
CA LEU A 265 -6.49 -20.79 7.23
C LEU A 265 -6.94 -22.06 7.98
N GLN A 266 -8.20 -22.43 7.87
CA GLN A 266 -8.74 -23.70 8.44
C GLN A 266 -8.27 -24.93 7.65
N GLY A 267 -7.78 -24.77 6.45
CA GLY A 267 -7.24 -25.85 5.63
C GLY A 267 -8.31 -26.87 5.21
N ALA A 268 -7.94 -28.17 5.22
CA ALA A 268 -8.82 -29.25 4.77
C ALA A 268 -10.17 -29.31 5.51
N GLY A 269 -10.26 -28.82 6.74
CA GLY A 269 -11.51 -28.78 7.50
C GLY A 269 -12.60 -27.92 6.87
N SER A 270 -12.24 -26.95 6.02
CA SER A 270 -13.17 -26.06 5.33
C SER A 270 -13.71 -26.63 4.01
N LEU A 271 -13.14 -27.72 3.49
CA LEU A 271 -13.52 -28.27 2.18
C LEU A 271 -15.02 -28.58 2.03
N PRO A 272 -15.72 -29.16 3.03
CA PRO A 272 -17.18 -29.39 2.91
C PRO A 272 -17.96 -28.10 2.66
N LEU A 273 -17.64 -27.04 3.40
CA LEU A 273 -18.29 -25.74 3.22
C LEU A 273 -17.91 -25.08 1.89
N LEU A 274 -16.63 -25.17 1.48
CA LEU A 274 -16.18 -24.62 0.18
C LEU A 274 -16.88 -25.29 -0.99
N LYS A 275 -17.12 -26.61 -0.94
CA LYS A 275 -17.89 -27.36 -1.94
C LYS A 275 -19.33 -26.84 -2.01
N GLN A 276 -19.98 -26.64 -0.86
CA GLN A 276 -21.31 -26.06 -0.79
C GLN A 276 -21.36 -24.63 -1.37
N LEU A 277 -20.41 -23.77 -1.00
CA LEU A 277 -20.34 -22.40 -1.50
C LEU A 277 -19.95 -22.31 -3.00
N ALA A 278 -19.29 -23.33 -3.55
CA ALA A 278 -19.04 -23.44 -4.98
C ALA A 278 -20.30 -23.62 -5.83
N GLU A 279 -21.43 -23.96 -5.20
CA GLU A 279 -22.76 -24.10 -5.81
C GLU A 279 -23.70 -22.93 -5.40
N ASP A 280 -23.18 -21.88 -4.73
CA ASP A 280 -23.98 -20.75 -4.27
C ASP A 280 -24.66 -20.00 -5.44
N LYS A 281 -25.77 -19.33 -5.17
CA LYS A 281 -26.53 -18.56 -6.16
C LYS A 281 -25.75 -17.37 -6.68
N ASP A 282 -24.95 -16.70 -5.81
CA ASP A 282 -24.12 -15.57 -6.18
C ASP A 282 -22.86 -16.02 -6.96
N PRO A 283 -22.67 -15.56 -8.22
CA PRO A 283 -21.50 -15.92 -9.02
C PRO A 283 -20.17 -15.49 -8.39
N ALA A 284 -20.13 -14.39 -7.63
CA ALA A 284 -18.93 -13.92 -6.98
C ALA A 284 -18.52 -14.83 -5.82
N THR A 285 -19.49 -15.25 -5.00
CA THR A 285 -19.31 -16.22 -3.92
C THR A 285 -18.85 -17.57 -4.47
N ARG A 286 -19.47 -18.07 -5.56
CA ARG A 286 -19.00 -19.31 -6.22
C ARG A 286 -17.54 -19.21 -6.64
N ARG A 287 -17.15 -18.15 -7.34
CA ARG A 287 -15.77 -17.99 -7.81
C ARG A 287 -14.76 -17.94 -6.65
N ARG A 288 -15.08 -17.23 -5.56
CA ARG A 288 -14.20 -17.19 -4.37
C ARG A 288 -14.07 -18.56 -3.71
N ALA A 289 -15.18 -19.28 -3.59
CA ALA A 289 -15.19 -20.64 -3.04
C ALA A 289 -14.31 -21.58 -3.86
N VAL A 290 -14.47 -21.57 -5.17
CA VAL A 290 -13.69 -22.39 -6.10
C VAL A 290 -12.20 -22.05 -6.04
N LEU A 291 -11.83 -20.77 -6.01
CA LEU A 291 -10.43 -20.34 -5.88
C LEU A 291 -9.82 -20.76 -4.52
N THR A 292 -10.59 -20.63 -3.44
CA THR A 292 -10.13 -21.02 -2.10
C THR A 292 -10.00 -22.54 -2.00
N TRP A 293 -10.94 -23.30 -2.58
CA TRP A 293 -10.85 -24.75 -2.67
C TRP A 293 -9.64 -25.19 -3.52
N ALA A 294 -9.44 -24.55 -4.69
CA ALA A 294 -8.29 -24.83 -5.54
C ALA A 294 -6.93 -24.58 -4.84
N ALA A 295 -6.86 -23.54 -3.98
CA ALA A 295 -5.67 -23.26 -3.19
C ALA A 295 -5.37 -24.35 -2.16
N LEU A 296 -6.38 -25.05 -1.65
CA LEU A 296 -6.25 -26.17 -0.70
C LEU A 296 -6.11 -27.53 -1.40
N ASP A 297 -6.89 -27.74 -2.45
CA ASP A 297 -6.92 -28.97 -3.23
C ASP A 297 -7.30 -28.68 -4.69
N LEU A 298 -6.30 -28.39 -5.50
CA LEU A 298 -6.49 -28.04 -6.91
C LEU A 298 -7.12 -29.19 -7.72
N GLY A 299 -6.72 -30.43 -7.42
CA GLY A 299 -7.23 -31.62 -8.12
C GLY A 299 -8.72 -31.84 -7.85
N GLY A 300 -9.11 -31.79 -6.57
CA GLY A 300 -10.49 -31.94 -6.16
C GLY A 300 -11.41 -30.81 -6.65
N ALA A 301 -10.86 -29.60 -6.84
CA ALA A 301 -11.62 -28.45 -7.36
C ALA A 301 -11.82 -28.50 -8.89
N GLY A 302 -11.17 -29.43 -9.63
CA GLY A 302 -11.18 -29.47 -11.10
C GLY A 302 -12.53 -29.29 -11.78
N PRO A 303 -13.58 -30.08 -11.46
CA PRO A 303 -14.90 -29.89 -12.05
C PRO A 303 -15.52 -28.52 -11.78
N ALA A 304 -15.39 -28.01 -10.55
CA ALA A 304 -15.90 -26.68 -10.17
C ALA A 304 -15.13 -25.55 -10.88
N LEU A 305 -13.81 -25.72 -11.09
CA LEU A 305 -12.98 -24.79 -11.87
C LEU A 305 -13.44 -24.69 -13.32
N VAL A 306 -13.69 -25.84 -13.97
CA VAL A 306 -14.20 -25.85 -15.37
C VAL A 306 -15.53 -25.10 -15.46
N SER A 307 -16.47 -25.38 -14.53
CA SER A 307 -17.75 -24.67 -14.47
C SER A 307 -17.57 -23.16 -14.22
N ALA A 308 -16.66 -22.78 -13.33
CA ALA A 308 -16.38 -21.36 -13.06
C ALA A 308 -15.79 -20.65 -14.30
N ILE A 309 -14.89 -21.29 -15.04
CA ILE A 309 -14.28 -20.74 -16.27
C ILE A 309 -15.34 -20.55 -17.36
N GLN A 310 -16.32 -21.45 -17.48
CA GLN A 310 -17.41 -21.31 -18.43
C GLN A 310 -18.32 -20.10 -18.14
N GLY A 311 -18.38 -19.65 -16.91
CA GLY A 311 -19.13 -18.45 -16.48
C GLY A 311 -18.32 -17.15 -16.50
N LEU A 312 -17.10 -17.12 -17.04
CA LEU A 312 -16.28 -15.90 -17.15
C LEU A 312 -16.62 -15.12 -18.44
N ASP A 313 -17.61 -14.26 -18.35
CA ASP A 313 -18.10 -13.42 -19.44
C ASP A 313 -17.53 -12.00 -19.46
N GLN A 314 -16.97 -11.54 -18.33
CA GLN A 314 -16.36 -10.21 -18.17
C GLN A 314 -14.85 -10.34 -18.08
N GLU A 315 -14.14 -9.58 -18.90
CA GLU A 315 -12.68 -9.67 -19.02
C GLU A 315 -11.95 -9.37 -17.71
N GLN A 316 -12.36 -8.33 -16.98
CA GLN A 316 -11.73 -7.99 -15.71
C GLN A 316 -11.87 -9.11 -14.68
N ILE A 317 -13.07 -9.69 -14.57
CA ILE A 317 -13.34 -10.82 -13.68
C ILE A 317 -12.51 -12.04 -14.07
N ALA A 318 -12.43 -12.32 -15.38
CA ALA A 318 -11.61 -13.42 -15.90
C ALA A 318 -10.12 -13.21 -15.58
N GLN A 319 -9.61 -11.98 -15.72
CA GLN A 319 -8.23 -11.65 -15.42
C GLN A 319 -7.90 -11.85 -13.92
N GLU A 320 -8.74 -11.35 -13.04
CA GLU A 320 -8.59 -11.52 -11.58
C GLU A 320 -8.65 -13.01 -11.18
N PHE A 321 -9.58 -13.76 -11.78
CA PHE A 321 -9.73 -15.19 -11.54
C PHE A 321 -8.47 -15.96 -11.97
N TRP A 322 -7.98 -15.75 -13.19
CA TRP A 322 -6.78 -16.40 -13.69
C TRP A 322 -5.52 -16.02 -12.90
N ARG A 323 -5.37 -14.75 -12.52
CA ARG A 323 -4.25 -14.32 -11.67
C ARG A 323 -4.26 -15.00 -10.31
N SER A 324 -5.44 -15.09 -9.67
CA SER A 324 -5.61 -15.78 -8.39
C SER A 324 -5.29 -17.27 -8.51
N LEU A 325 -5.74 -17.92 -9.59
CA LEU A 325 -5.51 -19.34 -9.83
C LEU A 325 -4.04 -19.64 -10.10
N LEU A 326 -3.39 -18.79 -10.90
CA LEU A 326 -1.97 -18.94 -11.23
C LEU A 326 -1.02 -18.47 -10.11
N ALA A 327 -1.53 -17.79 -9.07
CA ALA A 327 -0.78 -17.54 -7.85
C ALA A 327 -0.62 -18.80 -6.97
N ILE A 328 -1.40 -19.86 -7.22
CA ILE A 328 -1.24 -21.16 -6.52
C ILE A 328 0.02 -21.84 -7.05
N LYS A 329 0.89 -22.25 -6.13
CA LYS A 329 2.16 -22.90 -6.47
C LYS A 329 1.98 -24.12 -7.40
N GLY A 330 2.70 -24.13 -8.52
CA GLY A 330 2.68 -25.21 -9.50
C GLY A 330 1.34 -25.40 -10.21
N SER A 331 0.44 -24.41 -10.15
CA SER A 331 -0.90 -24.52 -10.75
C SER A 331 -0.87 -24.60 -12.26
N GLY A 332 0.03 -23.91 -12.96
CA GLY A 332 0.05 -23.85 -14.42
C GLY A 332 0.08 -25.24 -15.08
N LYS A 333 1.05 -26.09 -14.70
CA LYS A 333 1.16 -27.47 -15.22
C LYS A 333 -0.04 -28.33 -14.80
N ARG A 334 -0.51 -28.22 -13.56
CA ARG A 334 -1.64 -29.00 -13.05
C ARG A 334 -2.94 -28.60 -13.72
N LEU A 335 -3.15 -27.31 -14.01
CA LEU A 335 -4.30 -26.82 -14.76
C LEU A 335 -4.29 -27.33 -16.20
N ALA A 336 -3.13 -27.35 -16.86
CA ALA A 336 -3.02 -27.91 -18.20
C ALA A 336 -3.50 -29.37 -18.27
N ALA A 337 -3.28 -30.14 -17.21
CA ALA A 337 -3.76 -31.54 -17.13
C ALA A 337 -5.25 -31.66 -16.73
N LEU A 338 -5.82 -30.65 -16.05
CA LEU A 338 -7.21 -30.68 -15.54
C LEU A 338 -8.22 -30.09 -16.51
N LEU A 339 -7.81 -29.14 -17.36
CA LEU A 339 -8.72 -28.42 -18.23
C LEU A 339 -9.14 -29.27 -19.44
N PRO A 340 -10.39 -29.11 -19.91
CA PRO A 340 -10.89 -29.86 -21.06
C PRO A 340 -10.24 -29.37 -22.37
N THR A 341 -10.16 -30.26 -23.33
CA THR A 341 -9.63 -29.99 -24.67
C THR A 341 -10.64 -29.40 -25.63
N SER A 342 -11.85 -29.06 -25.15
CA SER A 342 -12.92 -28.37 -25.91
C SER A 342 -13.92 -27.74 -24.95
N GLY A 343 -14.67 -26.74 -25.43
CA GLY A 343 -15.76 -26.10 -24.68
C GLY A 343 -15.32 -25.01 -23.70
N ILE A 344 -14.08 -24.53 -23.78
CA ILE A 344 -13.65 -23.33 -23.04
C ILE A 344 -14.10 -22.09 -23.83
N PRO A 345 -14.79 -21.09 -23.19
CA PRO A 345 -15.14 -19.86 -23.87
C PRO A 345 -13.90 -19.12 -24.38
N ALA A 346 -13.95 -18.68 -25.64
CA ALA A 346 -12.79 -18.05 -26.30
C ALA A 346 -12.28 -16.81 -25.56
N ALA A 347 -13.18 -15.99 -24.98
CA ALA A 347 -12.80 -14.82 -24.18
C ALA A 347 -12.03 -15.22 -22.90
N ALA A 348 -12.56 -16.19 -22.14
CA ALA A 348 -11.91 -16.69 -20.95
C ALA A 348 -10.56 -17.32 -21.25
N ALA A 349 -10.45 -18.07 -22.35
CA ALA A 349 -9.20 -18.69 -22.79
C ALA A 349 -8.15 -17.65 -23.19
N ARG A 350 -8.51 -16.63 -23.99
CA ARG A 350 -7.59 -15.54 -24.36
C ARG A 350 -7.04 -14.83 -23.14
N THR A 351 -7.90 -14.50 -22.18
CA THR A 351 -7.48 -13.90 -20.92
C THR A 351 -6.57 -14.83 -20.12
N GLY A 352 -6.90 -16.12 -20.05
CA GLY A 352 -6.05 -17.12 -19.37
C GLY A 352 -4.69 -17.28 -20.03
N MET A 353 -4.64 -17.32 -21.36
CA MET A 353 -3.38 -17.39 -22.13
C MET A 353 -2.50 -16.16 -21.88
N ARG A 354 -3.11 -14.95 -21.82
CA ARG A 354 -2.40 -13.72 -21.49
C ARG A 354 -1.83 -13.77 -20.09
N VAL A 355 -2.65 -14.13 -19.08
CA VAL A 355 -2.21 -14.20 -17.67
C VAL A 355 -1.15 -15.29 -17.46
N ALA A 356 -1.22 -16.42 -18.18
CA ALA A 356 -0.20 -17.47 -18.14
C ALA A 356 1.18 -17.01 -18.67
N ARG A 357 1.21 -15.91 -19.42
CA ARG A 357 2.43 -15.25 -19.92
C ARG A 357 2.84 -14.03 -19.08
N GLU A 358 2.01 -13.60 -18.13
CA GLU A 358 2.32 -12.45 -17.27
C GLU A 358 3.41 -12.81 -16.23
N GLY A 359 4.11 -11.77 -15.76
CA GLY A 359 5.03 -11.89 -14.62
C GLY A 359 6.28 -12.73 -14.87
N GLY A 360 6.72 -12.84 -16.11
CA GLY A 360 7.89 -13.62 -16.48
C GLY A 360 7.66 -15.12 -16.45
N ARG A 361 6.41 -15.58 -16.38
CA ARG A 361 6.02 -16.99 -16.48
C ARG A 361 6.10 -17.48 -17.92
N SER A 362 6.29 -18.76 -18.05
CA SER A 362 6.32 -19.46 -19.34
C SER A 362 5.52 -20.76 -19.25
N ASP A 363 4.24 -20.64 -18.81
CA ASP A 363 3.33 -21.78 -18.68
C ASP A 363 2.79 -22.21 -20.06
N MET A 364 3.70 -22.58 -20.98
CA MET A 364 3.37 -22.87 -22.38
C MET A 364 2.39 -24.05 -22.52
N GLU A 365 2.48 -25.06 -21.67
CA GLU A 365 1.58 -26.22 -21.68
C GLU A 365 0.14 -25.77 -21.37
N LEU A 366 -0.06 -24.86 -20.42
CA LEU A 366 -1.36 -24.26 -20.13
C LEU A 366 -1.88 -23.42 -21.30
N VAL A 367 -1.00 -22.62 -21.91
CA VAL A 367 -1.36 -21.80 -23.09
C VAL A 367 -1.85 -22.68 -24.23
N LEU A 368 -1.17 -23.77 -24.54
CA LEU A 368 -1.57 -24.73 -25.57
C LEU A 368 -2.90 -25.40 -25.24
N THR A 369 -3.10 -25.80 -23.98
CA THR A 369 -4.36 -26.41 -23.53
C THR A 369 -5.52 -25.46 -23.64
N LEU A 370 -5.37 -24.20 -23.23
CA LEU A 370 -6.41 -23.17 -23.34
C LEU A 370 -6.74 -22.86 -24.79
N ALA A 371 -5.73 -22.73 -25.64
CA ALA A 371 -5.93 -22.50 -27.08
C ALA A 371 -6.73 -23.65 -27.70
N LYS A 372 -6.31 -24.89 -27.46
CA LYS A 372 -7.00 -26.09 -27.96
C LYS A 372 -8.43 -26.18 -27.43
N GLY A 373 -8.61 -25.98 -26.11
CA GLY A 373 -9.92 -26.05 -25.46
C GLY A 373 -10.93 -25.03 -25.97
N ALA A 374 -10.46 -23.89 -26.48
CA ALA A 374 -11.28 -22.83 -27.05
C ALA A 374 -11.33 -22.81 -28.58
N GLY A 375 -10.66 -23.75 -29.26
CA GLY A 375 -10.55 -23.75 -30.74
C GLY A 375 -9.77 -22.54 -31.28
N LEU A 376 -8.80 -22.04 -30.50
CA LEU A 376 -7.95 -20.91 -30.86
C LEU A 376 -6.58 -21.41 -31.35
N SER A 377 -5.91 -20.63 -32.20
CA SER A 377 -4.51 -20.87 -32.53
C SER A 377 -3.64 -20.42 -31.35
N ALA A 378 -2.67 -21.25 -30.97
CA ALA A 378 -1.63 -20.89 -30.02
C ALA A 378 -0.39 -20.31 -30.71
N ASP A 379 -0.44 -20.16 -32.04
CA ASP A 379 0.71 -19.72 -32.82
C ASP A 379 1.17 -18.33 -32.39
N THR A 380 2.36 -18.27 -31.84
CA THR A 380 3.13 -17.04 -31.78
C THR A 380 3.57 -16.74 -33.22
N GLN A 381 2.93 -15.77 -33.85
CA GLN A 381 3.32 -15.29 -35.15
C GLN A 381 4.83 -14.96 -35.11
N ALA A 382 5.59 -15.55 -36.02
CA ALA A 382 7.01 -15.22 -36.15
C ALA A 382 7.13 -13.81 -36.71
N PHE A 383 7.47 -12.84 -35.87
CA PHE A 383 7.66 -11.47 -36.31
C PHE A 383 9.04 -11.33 -36.97
N THR A 384 9.05 -10.95 -38.25
CA THR A 384 10.29 -10.72 -38.98
C THR A 384 10.75 -9.27 -38.82
N ASP A 385 12.06 -9.02 -38.95
CA ASP A 385 12.62 -7.66 -38.95
C ASP A 385 11.97 -6.77 -40.03
N GLN A 386 11.54 -7.37 -41.13
CA GLN A 386 10.83 -6.63 -42.20
C GLN A 386 9.47 -6.14 -41.70
N LEU A 387 8.67 -7.02 -41.08
CA LEU A 387 7.34 -6.66 -40.53
C LEU A 387 7.47 -5.56 -39.46
N ILE A 388 8.48 -5.65 -38.60
CA ILE A 388 8.76 -4.64 -37.57
C ILE A 388 9.03 -3.29 -38.19
N ARG A 389 9.91 -3.21 -39.19
CA ARG A 389 10.23 -1.96 -39.91
C ARG A 389 9.03 -1.41 -40.69
N GLU A 390 8.26 -2.26 -41.33
CA GLU A 390 7.04 -1.87 -42.03
C GLU A 390 6.02 -1.24 -41.08
N MET A 391 5.77 -1.89 -39.92
CA MET A 391 4.87 -1.38 -38.90
C MET A 391 5.35 -0.03 -38.34
N ALA A 392 6.64 0.11 -38.05
CA ALA A 392 7.25 1.35 -37.57
C ALA A 392 7.08 2.48 -38.61
N THR A 393 7.32 2.20 -39.89
CA THR A 393 7.16 3.15 -41.00
C THR A 393 5.71 3.59 -41.14
N ARG A 394 4.77 2.65 -41.08
CA ARG A 394 3.32 2.94 -41.18
C ARG A 394 2.82 3.72 -39.96
N ALA A 395 3.30 3.42 -38.77
CA ALA A 395 2.96 4.17 -37.56
C ALA A 395 3.41 5.64 -37.67
N ALA A 396 4.60 5.88 -38.22
CA ALA A 396 5.09 7.24 -38.47
C ALA A 396 4.28 7.99 -39.54
N ALA A 397 3.77 7.29 -40.56
CA ALA A 397 3.04 7.88 -41.67
C ALA A 397 1.54 8.13 -41.38
N SER A 398 0.88 7.26 -40.63
CA SER A 398 -0.57 7.25 -40.47
C SER A 398 -1.08 7.11 -39.03
N GLY A 399 -0.21 6.84 -38.06
CA GLY A 399 -0.59 6.71 -36.66
C GLY A 399 -0.96 8.08 -36.05
N ASN A 400 -1.93 8.07 -35.15
CA ASN A 400 -2.39 9.26 -34.43
C ASN A 400 -1.98 9.17 -32.95
N PRO A 401 -1.02 10.01 -32.47
CA PRO A 401 -0.53 9.94 -31.11
C PRO A 401 -1.59 10.21 -30.02
N GLN A 402 -2.58 11.08 -30.31
CA GLN A 402 -3.64 11.41 -29.36
C GLN A 402 -4.56 10.19 -29.12
N ARG A 403 -4.91 9.44 -30.19
CA ARG A 403 -5.64 8.17 -30.07
C ARG A 403 -4.75 7.10 -29.41
N GLY A 404 -3.47 7.06 -29.76
CA GLY A 404 -2.49 6.15 -29.15
C GLY A 404 -2.36 6.32 -27.64
N GLU A 405 -2.47 7.56 -27.13
CA GLU A 405 -2.52 7.80 -25.68
C GLU A 405 -3.77 7.16 -25.05
N LEU A 406 -4.93 7.16 -25.74
CA LEU A 406 -6.13 6.48 -25.27
C LEU A 406 -5.93 4.98 -25.20
N VAL A 407 -5.32 4.40 -26.23
CA VAL A 407 -4.97 2.97 -26.28
C VAL A 407 -4.04 2.61 -25.13
N TYR A 408 -2.97 3.39 -24.89
CA TYR A 408 -2.03 3.18 -23.78
C TYR A 408 -2.70 3.15 -22.40
N ARG A 409 -3.80 3.89 -22.24
CA ARG A 409 -4.53 4.01 -20.96
C ARG A 409 -5.63 2.97 -20.78
N ARG A 410 -5.86 2.10 -21.73
CA ARG A 410 -6.86 1.03 -21.63
C ARG A 410 -6.47 0.06 -20.50
N SER A 411 -7.47 -0.29 -19.70
CA SER A 411 -7.29 -1.20 -18.55
C SER A 411 -6.92 -2.62 -18.95
N ASP A 412 -7.41 -3.07 -20.11
CA ASP A 412 -7.13 -4.40 -20.67
C ASP A 412 -5.68 -4.57 -21.14
N LEU A 413 -5.01 -3.49 -21.54
CA LEU A 413 -3.59 -3.50 -21.91
C LEU A 413 -2.66 -3.32 -20.70
N ALA A 414 -3.14 -2.67 -19.66
CA ALA A 414 -2.41 -2.40 -18.40
C ALA A 414 -1.07 -1.65 -18.57
N CYS A 415 -0.83 -0.95 -19.70
CA CYS A 415 0.43 -0.26 -19.95
C CYS A 415 0.77 0.73 -18.82
N ILE A 416 -0.19 1.61 -18.47
CA ILE A 416 0.01 2.63 -17.44
C ILE A 416 0.12 2.03 -16.01
N THR A 417 -0.37 0.81 -15.80
CA THR A 417 -0.23 0.08 -14.53
C THR A 417 1.21 -0.33 -14.27
N CYS A 418 1.95 -0.63 -15.35
CA CYS A 418 3.35 -1.06 -15.26
C CYS A 418 4.35 0.05 -15.57
N HIS A 419 3.99 1.01 -16.44
CA HIS A 419 4.91 2.03 -16.94
C HIS A 419 4.41 3.44 -16.61
N ALA A 420 5.20 4.22 -15.90
CA ALA A 420 4.93 5.62 -15.64
C ALA A 420 5.29 6.51 -16.85
N ILE A 421 4.59 7.65 -16.97
CA ILE A 421 4.95 8.77 -17.84
C ILE A 421 4.97 10.05 -16.99
N GLY A 422 6.08 10.76 -16.95
CA GLY A 422 6.26 11.93 -16.10
C GLY A 422 6.10 11.60 -14.61
N GLY A 423 6.49 10.39 -14.20
CA GLY A 423 6.35 9.87 -12.85
C GLY A 423 4.94 9.42 -12.45
N ALA A 424 3.92 9.63 -13.31
CA ALA A 424 2.55 9.19 -13.07
C ALA A 424 2.28 7.83 -13.72
N GLY A 425 1.92 6.81 -12.93
CA GLY A 425 1.71 5.44 -13.38
C GLY A 425 2.53 4.43 -12.58
N GLY A 426 2.61 3.20 -13.10
CA GLY A 426 3.28 2.09 -12.42
C GLY A 426 4.80 2.13 -12.54
N ARG A 427 5.45 1.35 -11.65
CA ARG A 427 6.91 1.25 -11.55
C ARG A 427 7.41 -0.19 -11.71
N VAL A 428 6.60 -1.05 -12.31
CA VAL A 428 6.96 -2.45 -12.59
C VAL A 428 7.90 -2.53 -13.78
N GLY A 429 7.63 -1.71 -14.81
CA GLY A 429 8.44 -1.55 -16.01
C GLY A 429 9.19 -0.20 -16.04
N PRO A 430 10.03 0.02 -17.05
CA PRO A 430 10.71 1.28 -17.26
C PRO A 430 9.75 2.47 -17.38
N ASP A 431 10.18 3.63 -16.88
CA ASP A 431 9.48 4.90 -17.12
C ASP A 431 9.57 5.26 -18.60
N MET A 432 8.42 5.63 -19.19
CA MET A 432 8.26 5.91 -20.61
C MET A 432 8.42 7.41 -20.96
N THR A 433 8.68 8.27 -19.97
CA THR A 433 8.70 9.73 -20.12
C THR A 433 9.48 10.22 -21.38
N SER A 434 10.59 9.57 -21.67
CA SER A 434 11.49 9.99 -22.78
C SER A 434 11.75 8.86 -23.77
N ILE A 435 10.92 7.82 -23.81
CA ILE A 435 11.21 6.64 -24.64
C ILE A 435 11.23 6.97 -26.13
N GLY A 436 10.32 7.82 -26.60
CA GLY A 436 10.27 8.23 -28.01
C GLY A 436 11.39 9.13 -28.46
N ALA A 437 12.07 9.82 -27.51
CA ALA A 437 13.28 10.59 -27.80
C ALA A 437 14.55 9.74 -27.75
N SER A 438 14.54 8.60 -27.03
CA SER A 438 15.73 7.76 -26.80
C SER A 438 15.74 6.46 -27.60
N ALA A 439 14.59 5.97 -28.07
CA ALA A 439 14.47 4.72 -28.81
C ALA A 439 14.01 4.95 -30.24
N GLN A 440 14.48 4.10 -31.17
CA GLN A 440 14.01 4.09 -32.55
C GLN A 440 12.61 3.44 -32.62
N PRO A 441 11.76 3.82 -33.60
CA PRO A 441 10.41 3.27 -33.70
C PRO A 441 10.35 1.76 -33.92
N ASP A 442 11.31 1.17 -34.62
CA ASP A 442 11.44 -0.29 -34.81
C ASP A 442 11.72 -1.02 -33.50
N TYR A 443 12.58 -0.45 -32.63
CA TYR A 443 12.81 -0.99 -31.28
C TYR A 443 11.53 -0.95 -30.42
N LEU A 444 10.70 0.09 -30.55
CA LEU A 444 9.40 0.17 -29.85
C LEU A 444 8.44 -0.92 -30.33
N VAL A 445 8.36 -1.13 -31.65
CA VAL A 445 7.56 -2.22 -32.23
C VAL A 445 8.07 -3.58 -31.79
N GLU A 446 9.39 -3.83 -31.87
CA GLU A 446 10.00 -5.09 -31.41
C GLU A 446 9.66 -5.36 -29.92
N SER A 447 9.79 -4.33 -29.07
CA SER A 447 9.49 -4.46 -27.63
C SER A 447 8.02 -4.78 -27.33
N LEU A 448 7.10 -4.29 -28.13
CA LEU A 448 5.67 -4.58 -28.01
C LEU A 448 5.30 -5.98 -28.50
N LEU A 449 5.90 -6.41 -29.61
CA LEU A 449 5.63 -7.70 -30.24
C LEU A 449 6.40 -8.84 -29.59
N MET A 450 7.66 -8.58 -29.19
CA MET A 450 8.61 -9.59 -28.68
C MET A 450 9.26 -9.11 -27.37
N PRO A 451 8.50 -8.92 -26.27
CA PRO A 451 9.02 -8.36 -25.02
C PRO A 451 10.11 -9.20 -24.35
N ASN A 452 10.28 -10.46 -24.78
CA ASN A 452 11.34 -11.35 -24.30
C ASN A 452 12.66 -11.22 -25.07
N ALA A 453 12.64 -10.57 -26.24
CA ALA A 453 13.84 -10.48 -27.09
C ALA A 453 14.94 -9.63 -26.43
N LYS A 454 14.53 -8.55 -25.75
CA LYS A 454 15.45 -7.63 -25.08
C LYS A 454 14.82 -7.11 -23.78
N ILE A 455 15.28 -7.62 -22.64
CA ILE A 455 14.85 -7.13 -21.34
C ILE A 455 15.87 -6.09 -20.85
N LYS A 456 15.39 -4.87 -20.56
CA LYS A 456 16.25 -3.80 -20.04
C LYS A 456 16.88 -4.22 -18.72
N GLU A 457 18.18 -3.93 -18.54
CA GLU A 457 18.89 -4.16 -17.27
C GLU A 457 18.15 -3.51 -16.09
N GLY A 458 18.07 -4.24 -14.96
CA GLY A 458 17.32 -3.84 -13.78
C GLY A 458 15.82 -4.17 -13.82
N TYR A 459 15.28 -4.66 -14.95
CA TYR A 459 13.86 -5.03 -15.08
C TYR A 459 13.64 -6.53 -15.25
N HIS A 460 14.65 -7.34 -14.99
CA HIS A 460 14.47 -8.78 -14.89
C HIS A 460 13.61 -9.12 -13.67
N GLY A 461 12.55 -9.88 -13.91
CA GLY A 461 11.67 -10.36 -12.85
C GLY A 461 12.32 -11.46 -12.03
N VAL A 462 11.78 -11.71 -10.86
CA VAL A 462 12.04 -12.90 -10.07
C VAL A 462 10.72 -13.64 -9.81
N ILE A 463 10.78 -14.95 -9.75
CA ILE A 463 9.70 -15.82 -9.33
C ILE A 463 10.09 -16.39 -7.97
N VAL A 464 9.19 -16.24 -7.00
CA VAL A 464 9.37 -16.69 -5.63
C VAL A 464 8.30 -17.73 -5.31
N GLU A 465 8.71 -18.86 -4.77
CA GLU A 465 7.82 -19.84 -4.17
C GLU A 465 7.89 -19.71 -2.65
N THR A 466 6.74 -19.72 -2.00
CA THR A 466 6.61 -19.62 -0.56
C THR A 466 6.23 -20.96 0.07
N LYS A 467 6.63 -21.18 1.32
CA LYS A 467 6.33 -22.41 2.06
C LYS A 467 4.82 -22.60 2.31
N ASP A 468 4.05 -21.52 2.29
CA ASP A 468 2.58 -21.55 2.38
C ASP A 468 1.89 -21.77 1.01
N GLY A 469 2.67 -22.15 -0.02
CA GLY A 469 2.17 -22.65 -1.30
C GLY A 469 1.81 -21.60 -2.33
N GLN A 470 2.40 -20.40 -2.26
CA GLN A 470 2.18 -19.35 -3.26
C GLN A 470 3.35 -19.27 -4.25
N THR A 471 3.03 -18.91 -5.50
CA THR A 471 4.00 -18.45 -6.50
C THR A 471 3.80 -16.97 -6.74
N LEU A 472 4.78 -16.16 -6.37
CA LEU A 472 4.77 -14.71 -6.50
C LEU A 472 5.81 -14.29 -7.53
N SER A 473 5.52 -13.25 -8.31
CA SER A 473 6.45 -12.72 -9.31
C SER A 473 6.46 -11.20 -9.30
N GLY A 474 7.60 -10.62 -9.61
CA GLY A 474 7.77 -9.17 -9.64
C GLY A 474 9.22 -8.74 -9.78
N THR A 475 9.47 -7.45 -9.69
CA THR A 475 10.82 -6.87 -9.58
C THR A 475 11.19 -6.74 -8.10
N VAL A 476 12.48 -6.93 -7.77
CA VAL A 476 12.96 -6.72 -6.40
C VAL A 476 13.04 -5.22 -6.12
N VAL A 477 12.28 -4.77 -5.11
CA VAL A 477 12.29 -3.38 -4.64
C VAL A 477 13.35 -3.18 -3.57
N ARG A 478 13.37 -4.08 -2.58
CA ARG A 478 14.37 -4.08 -1.50
C ARG A 478 14.49 -5.48 -0.90
N GLU A 479 15.62 -5.72 -0.28
CA GLU A 479 15.90 -6.95 0.43
C GLU A 479 16.66 -6.64 1.72
N SER A 480 16.22 -7.22 2.83
CA SER A 480 16.85 -7.12 4.14
C SER A 480 17.23 -8.51 4.68
N ALA A 481 17.76 -8.59 5.89
CA ALA A 481 18.03 -9.88 6.53
C ALA A 481 16.76 -10.71 6.78
N SER A 482 15.62 -10.05 7.04
CA SER A 482 14.36 -10.71 7.44
C SER A 482 13.30 -10.76 6.34
N GLU A 483 13.36 -9.90 5.33
CA GLU A 483 12.32 -9.78 4.31
C GLU A 483 12.85 -9.52 2.91
N LEU A 484 12.08 -9.95 1.92
CA LEU A 484 12.20 -9.62 0.51
C LEU A 484 10.94 -8.89 0.10
N VAL A 485 11.07 -7.71 -0.53
CA VAL A 485 9.93 -6.96 -1.05
C VAL A 485 10.00 -6.96 -2.57
N LEU A 486 8.94 -7.49 -3.18
CA LEU A 486 8.74 -7.50 -4.63
C LEU A 486 7.70 -6.46 -5.01
N ARG A 487 7.89 -5.79 -6.14
CA ARG A 487 6.82 -5.09 -6.84
C ARG A 487 6.14 -6.04 -7.79
N GLY A 488 4.92 -6.41 -7.46
CA GLY A 488 4.10 -7.31 -8.27
C GLY A 488 3.57 -6.65 -9.54
N THR A 489 3.04 -7.45 -10.46
CA THR A 489 2.54 -6.98 -11.77
C THR A 489 1.35 -6.02 -11.68
N ALA A 490 0.61 -5.99 -10.57
CA ALA A 490 -0.43 -4.99 -10.30
C ALA A 490 0.11 -3.73 -9.62
N ASN A 491 1.43 -3.50 -9.64
CA ASN A 491 2.13 -2.34 -9.07
C ASN A 491 2.00 -2.20 -7.54
N GLN A 492 1.72 -3.29 -6.82
CA GLN A 492 1.71 -3.35 -5.37
C GLN A 492 3.01 -3.93 -4.82
N ASP A 493 3.44 -3.47 -3.66
CA ASP A 493 4.58 -4.05 -2.96
C ASP A 493 4.13 -5.28 -2.17
N ILE A 494 4.79 -6.41 -2.41
CA ILE A 494 4.53 -7.71 -1.77
C ILE A 494 5.69 -7.98 -0.82
N VAL A 495 5.40 -7.95 0.48
CA VAL A 495 6.39 -8.24 1.52
C VAL A 495 6.41 -9.73 1.80
N ILE A 496 7.56 -10.36 1.63
CA ILE A 496 7.78 -11.80 1.83
C ILE A 496 8.78 -11.96 2.97
N ALA A 497 8.35 -12.53 4.08
CA ALA A 497 9.27 -12.90 5.15
C ALA A 497 10.24 -13.99 4.65
N LYS A 498 11.54 -13.82 4.86
CA LYS A 498 12.54 -14.82 4.45
C LYS A 498 12.34 -16.19 5.11
N SER A 499 11.70 -16.22 6.28
CA SER A 499 11.29 -17.48 6.93
C SER A 499 10.24 -18.26 6.13
N ASN A 500 9.40 -17.56 5.33
CA ASN A 500 8.39 -18.14 4.46
C ASN A 500 8.90 -18.38 3.02
N LEU A 501 10.10 -17.91 2.68
CA LEU A 501 10.71 -18.14 1.38
C LEU A 501 11.13 -19.60 1.25
N GLU A 502 10.69 -20.26 0.18
CA GLU A 502 11.12 -21.63 -0.17
C GLU A 502 12.14 -21.61 -1.30
N SER A 503 11.82 -20.94 -2.41
CA SER A 503 12.74 -20.78 -3.53
C SER A 503 12.65 -19.40 -4.17
N ARG A 504 13.72 -19.00 -4.84
CA ARG A 504 13.77 -17.79 -5.65
C ARG A 504 14.55 -18.10 -6.93
N THR A 505 13.94 -17.82 -8.06
CA THR A 505 14.55 -17.97 -9.38
C THR A 505 14.41 -16.68 -10.18
N GLN A 506 15.35 -16.40 -11.06
CA GLN A 506 15.19 -15.35 -12.05
C GLN A 506 14.12 -15.77 -13.06
N ALA A 507 13.20 -14.87 -13.40
CA ALA A 507 12.20 -15.14 -14.41
C ALA A 507 12.87 -15.36 -15.78
N SER A 508 12.43 -16.40 -16.47
CA SER A 508 12.94 -16.74 -17.81
C SER A 508 12.35 -15.85 -18.93
N ALA A 509 11.29 -15.13 -18.63
CA ALA A 509 10.59 -14.23 -19.53
C ALA A 509 10.45 -12.83 -18.93
N SER A 510 10.17 -11.85 -19.78
CA SER A 510 9.85 -10.48 -19.37
C SER A 510 8.62 -10.42 -18.48
N LEU A 511 8.58 -9.47 -17.53
CA LEU A 511 7.35 -9.14 -16.82
C LEU A 511 6.29 -8.52 -17.74
N MET A 512 6.71 -7.90 -18.84
CA MET A 512 5.83 -7.44 -19.91
C MET A 512 5.33 -8.67 -20.70
N PRO A 513 4.02 -8.94 -20.73
CA PRO A 513 3.50 -10.14 -21.38
C PRO A 513 3.56 -10.03 -22.90
N ALA A 514 3.82 -11.15 -23.58
CA ALA A 514 3.69 -11.24 -25.03
C ALA A 514 2.22 -11.26 -25.43
N GLY A 515 1.89 -10.76 -26.63
CA GLY A 515 0.52 -10.76 -27.18
C GLY A 515 -0.32 -9.56 -26.70
N LEU A 516 0.29 -8.49 -26.19
CA LEU A 516 -0.42 -7.28 -25.79
C LEU A 516 -1.18 -6.62 -26.94
N LEU A 517 -0.67 -6.72 -28.18
CA LEU A 517 -1.29 -6.13 -29.34
C LEU A 517 -2.42 -6.99 -29.95
N ASP A 518 -2.61 -8.22 -29.48
CA ASP A 518 -3.58 -9.18 -30.07
C ASP A 518 -5.05 -8.71 -29.89
N SER A 519 -5.32 -7.84 -28.91
CA SER A 519 -6.63 -7.24 -28.66
C SER A 519 -6.87 -5.94 -29.45
N LEU A 520 -5.85 -5.45 -30.15
CA LEU A 520 -5.90 -4.19 -30.91
C LEU A 520 -6.11 -4.45 -32.40
N ASN A 521 -6.95 -3.64 -33.01
CA ASN A 521 -6.97 -3.58 -34.47
C ASN A 521 -5.71 -2.86 -34.99
N GLU A 522 -5.45 -2.98 -36.28
CA GLU A 522 -4.25 -2.44 -36.92
C GLU A 522 -4.09 -0.92 -36.72
N ALA A 523 -5.17 -0.15 -36.79
CA ALA A 523 -5.13 1.30 -36.60
C ALA A 523 -4.72 1.65 -35.13
N GLU A 524 -5.26 0.94 -34.16
CA GLU A 524 -4.90 1.12 -32.74
C GLU A 524 -3.45 0.74 -32.48
N GLN A 525 -2.92 -0.30 -33.14
CA GLN A 525 -1.50 -0.68 -33.02
C GLN A 525 -0.59 0.44 -33.56
N LEU A 526 -0.91 0.98 -34.72
CA LEU A 526 -0.16 2.10 -35.33
C LEU A 526 -0.26 3.37 -34.49
N ASP A 527 -1.43 3.69 -33.95
CA ASP A 527 -1.66 4.83 -33.07
C ASP A 527 -0.83 4.71 -31.77
N LEU A 528 -0.79 3.51 -31.16
CA LEU A 528 0.02 3.26 -29.95
C LEU A 528 1.52 3.47 -30.21
N VAL A 529 2.05 2.93 -31.31
CA VAL A 529 3.46 3.11 -31.69
C VAL A 529 3.75 4.58 -31.97
N ALA A 530 2.86 5.30 -32.68
CA ALA A 530 2.99 6.73 -32.93
C ALA A 530 3.03 7.52 -31.61
N PHE A 531 2.16 7.21 -30.65
CA PHE A 531 2.17 7.84 -29.32
C PHE A 531 3.49 7.62 -28.58
N LEU A 532 3.92 6.37 -28.44
CA LEU A 532 5.18 6.04 -27.76
C LEU A 532 6.39 6.74 -28.43
N SER A 533 6.37 6.85 -29.76
CA SER A 533 7.42 7.53 -30.53
C SER A 533 7.48 9.04 -30.31
N GLN A 534 6.44 9.67 -29.76
CA GLN A 534 6.40 11.11 -29.44
C GLN A 534 6.83 11.44 -28.01
N LEU A 535 6.84 10.45 -27.11
CA LEU A 535 7.17 10.68 -25.71
C LEU A 535 8.58 11.24 -25.52
N GLY A 536 8.67 12.37 -24.81
CA GLY A 536 9.93 13.08 -24.53
C GLY A 536 10.45 13.93 -25.68
N LYS A 537 9.76 13.99 -26.84
CA LYS A 537 10.03 14.96 -27.89
C LYS A 537 9.33 16.29 -27.58
N PRO A 538 9.92 17.43 -28.01
CA PRO A 538 9.29 18.73 -27.80
C PRO A 538 7.86 18.77 -28.34
N GLY A 539 6.88 19.16 -27.51
CA GLY A 539 5.48 19.24 -27.87
C GLY A 539 4.53 18.75 -26.80
N GLU A 540 3.35 18.31 -27.19
CA GLU A 540 2.24 17.90 -26.33
C GLU A 540 2.60 16.67 -25.47
N PHE A 541 3.46 15.78 -25.95
CA PHE A 541 3.85 14.54 -25.27
C PHE A 541 5.18 14.65 -24.53
N ASP A 542 5.69 15.87 -24.30
CA ASP A 542 6.89 16.11 -23.49
C ASP A 542 6.54 16.16 -21.99
N ALA A 543 6.56 15.01 -21.35
CA ALA A 543 6.36 14.92 -19.90
C ALA A 543 7.64 15.13 -19.06
N SER A 544 8.80 15.39 -19.68
CA SER A 544 10.07 15.64 -18.99
C SER A 544 10.07 16.95 -18.23
N LYS A 545 9.23 17.92 -18.65
CA LYS A 545 9.03 19.19 -17.96
C LYS A 545 8.11 18.96 -16.77
N GLY A 546 8.63 19.20 -15.56
CA GLY A 546 7.87 19.20 -14.33
C GLY A 546 6.83 20.33 -14.28
N GLY A 547 6.19 20.49 -13.12
CA GLY A 547 5.30 21.63 -12.85
C GLY A 547 3.86 21.47 -13.36
N VAL A 548 3.45 20.26 -13.75
CA VAL A 548 2.09 19.94 -14.18
C VAL A 548 1.50 18.84 -13.31
N ALA A 549 0.26 19.02 -12.85
CA ALA A 549 -0.44 18.01 -12.06
C ALA A 549 -0.84 16.82 -12.94
N ARG A 550 -0.29 15.63 -12.65
CA ARG A 550 -0.57 14.40 -13.40
C ARG A 550 -1.32 13.35 -12.59
N LYS A 551 -1.23 13.41 -11.27
CA LYS A 551 -1.95 12.50 -10.37
C LYS A 551 -3.01 13.26 -9.61
N TRP A 552 -4.23 12.77 -9.69
CA TRP A 552 -5.41 13.37 -9.09
C TRP A 552 -6.19 12.34 -8.28
N ARG A 553 -6.94 12.81 -7.30
CA ARG A 553 -7.99 12.07 -6.63
C ARG A 553 -9.30 12.81 -6.79
N LEU A 554 -10.30 12.13 -7.30
CA LEU A 554 -11.61 12.70 -7.58
C LEU A 554 -12.67 12.15 -6.63
N ALA A 555 -13.57 13.02 -6.19
CA ALA A 555 -14.75 12.64 -5.43
C ALA A 555 -15.92 13.58 -5.74
N ASN A 556 -17.14 13.11 -5.43
CA ASN A 556 -18.35 13.95 -5.46
C ASN A 556 -18.75 14.39 -4.06
N ILE A 557 -19.22 15.63 -3.91
CA ILE A 557 -20.07 16.04 -2.79
C ILE A 557 -21.52 15.95 -3.22
N VAL A 558 -22.35 15.32 -2.42
CA VAL A 558 -23.78 15.17 -2.62
C VAL A 558 -24.57 15.92 -1.54
N HIS A 559 -25.86 16.14 -1.76
CA HIS A 559 -26.72 16.92 -0.84
C HIS A 559 -26.75 16.37 0.60
N THR A 560 -26.71 15.07 0.76
CA THR A 560 -26.68 14.42 2.08
C THR A 560 -25.40 14.75 2.87
N ASP A 561 -24.26 14.93 2.21
CA ASP A 561 -23.01 15.35 2.87
C ASP A 561 -23.13 16.77 3.43
N GLN A 562 -23.82 17.67 2.73
CA GLN A 562 -24.06 19.04 3.17
C GLN A 562 -25.02 19.10 4.35
N GLN A 563 -26.12 18.32 4.31
CA GLN A 563 -27.11 18.26 5.40
C GLN A 563 -26.50 17.69 6.69
N ASN A 564 -25.53 16.78 6.58
CA ASN A 564 -24.84 16.17 7.72
C ASN A 564 -23.65 17.01 8.23
N GLY A 565 -23.45 18.25 7.76
CA GLY A 565 -22.31 19.10 8.12
C GLY A 565 -20.96 18.54 7.69
N GLN A 566 -20.92 17.61 6.73
CA GLN A 566 -19.71 16.92 6.27
C GLN A 566 -19.02 17.65 5.11
N SER A 567 -19.43 18.85 4.75
CA SER A 567 -18.80 19.64 3.67
C SER A 567 -17.31 19.92 3.92
N ASP A 568 -16.90 20.00 5.20
CA ASP A 568 -15.50 20.26 5.60
C ASP A 568 -14.65 18.96 5.69
N TRP A 569 -15.25 17.80 5.54
CA TRP A 569 -14.52 16.53 5.69
C TRP A 569 -13.42 16.35 4.65
N MET A 570 -13.56 16.96 3.48
CA MET A 570 -12.62 16.84 2.37
C MET A 570 -11.21 17.36 2.69
N TRP A 571 -11.11 18.35 3.59
CA TRP A 571 -9.83 18.91 4.02
C TRP A 571 -9.16 18.08 5.12
N LYS A 572 -9.99 17.39 5.90
CA LYS A 572 -9.57 16.71 7.14
C LYS A 572 -9.35 15.20 6.94
N LYS A 573 -9.92 14.61 5.86
CA LYS A 573 -9.81 13.17 5.64
C LYS A 573 -8.57 12.78 4.85
N PRO A 574 -7.98 11.61 5.19
CA PRO A 574 -6.92 11.00 4.40
C PRO A 574 -7.37 10.76 2.95
N LEU A 575 -6.44 10.83 2.01
CA LEU A 575 -6.72 10.55 0.59
C LEU A 575 -6.94 9.05 0.30
N GLU A 576 -6.74 8.19 1.30
CA GLU A 576 -7.02 6.75 1.27
C GLU A 576 -8.51 6.42 1.53
N ASP A 577 -9.35 7.43 1.87
CA ASP A 577 -10.80 7.22 2.01
C ASP A 577 -11.39 6.69 0.69
N LYS A 578 -12.26 5.68 0.78
CA LYS A 578 -12.87 4.97 -0.35
C LYS A 578 -13.66 5.85 -1.33
N ARG A 579 -13.99 7.07 -0.94
CA ARG A 579 -14.70 8.04 -1.79
C ARG A 579 -13.80 8.72 -2.82
N TRP A 580 -12.49 8.68 -2.62
CA TRP A 580 -11.53 9.18 -3.58
C TRP A 580 -11.22 8.13 -4.63
N THR A 581 -11.35 8.50 -5.89
CA THR A 581 -10.91 7.70 -7.04
C THR A 581 -9.64 8.30 -7.61
N GLU A 582 -8.57 7.53 -7.69
CA GLU A 582 -7.33 7.97 -8.31
C GLU A 582 -7.49 8.06 -9.83
N VAL A 583 -7.04 9.16 -10.41
CA VAL A 583 -7.09 9.43 -11.83
C VAL A 583 -5.78 10.05 -12.29
N LEU A 584 -5.26 9.57 -13.41
CA LEU A 584 -4.09 10.14 -14.06
C LEU A 584 -4.51 10.99 -15.26
N SER A 585 -4.13 12.28 -15.25
CA SER A 585 -4.37 13.19 -16.37
C SER A 585 -3.63 12.74 -17.64
N ARG A 586 -3.91 13.35 -18.78
CA ARG A 586 -3.15 13.17 -20.01
C ARG A 586 -1.67 13.54 -19.82
N VAL A 587 -0.84 13.14 -20.76
CA VAL A 587 0.61 13.43 -20.72
C VAL A 587 0.87 14.93 -20.62
N ASN A 588 0.10 15.74 -21.35
CA ASN A 588 0.16 17.19 -21.29
C ASN A 588 -0.41 17.82 -19.99
N GLY A 589 -0.95 17.01 -19.07
CA GLY A 589 -1.54 17.45 -17.82
C GLY A 589 -3.05 17.72 -17.88
N ASP A 590 -3.71 17.54 -19.03
CA ASP A 590 -5.15 17.75 -19.15
C ASP A 590 -5.94 16.66 -18.41
N LEU A 591 -6.68 17.04 -17.39
CA LEU A 591 -7.71 16.20 -16.77
C LEU A 591 -9.01 16.44 -17.53
N THR A 592 -9.36 15.53 -18.43
CA THR A 592 -10.49 15.69 -19.36
C THR A 592 -11.84 15.42 -18.69
N ARG A 593 -12.92 15.99 -19.26
CA ARG A 593 -14.31 15.73 -18.81
C ARG A 593 -14.60 14.23 -18.69
N THR A 594 -14.21 13.44 -19.68
CA THR A 594 -14.42 11.98 -19.68
C THR A 594 -13.76 11.30 -18.47
N LEU A 595 -12.54 11.74 -18.08
CA LEU A 595 -11.85 11.23 -16.89
C LEU A 595 -12.57 11.66 -15.61
N MET A 596 -13.03 12.92 -15.55
CA MET A 596 -13.75 13.45 -14.39
C MET A 596 -15.10 12.75 -14.19
N GLU A 597 -15.88 12.60 -15.26
CA GLU A 597 -17.18 11.92 -15.22
C GLU A 597 -17.04 10.42 -14.94
N GLY A 598 -16.03 9.78 -15.53
CA GLY A 598 -15.74 8.35 -15.33
C GLY A 598 -15.43 8.02 -13.86
N ALA A 599 -14.62 8.85 -13.21
CA ALA A 599 -14.24 8.68 -11.80
C ALA A 599 -15.36 9.04 -10.81
N THR A 600 -16.37 9.81 -11.26
CA THR A 600 -17.40 10.33 -10.36
C THR A 600 -18.80 9.78 -10.65
N LYS A 601 -18.90 8.62 -11.28
CA LYS A 601 -20.17 7.95 -11.66
C LYS A 601 -21.01 7.42 -10.47
N ALA A 602 -20.53 7.49 -9.26
CA ALA A 602 -21.24 6.94 -8.12
C ALA A 602 -22.49 7.74 -7.77
N ASN A 603 -23.64 7.05 -7.69
CA ASN A 603 -24.97 7.46 -7.25
C ASN A 603 -25.80 8.34 -8.22
N ILE A 604 -26.56 7.66 -9.04
CA ILE A 604 -27.62 8.24 -9.90
C ILE A 604 -28.80 8.87 -9.11
N TRP A 605 -28.88 8.68 -7.78
CA TRP A 605 -30.04 9.07 -6.95
C TRP A 605 -29.88 10.37 -6.16
N SER A 606 -28.69 10.99 -6.17
CA SER A 606 -28.47 12.26 -5.46
C SER A 606 -27.90 13.32 -6.38
N SER A 607 -28.44 14.52 -6.33
CA SER A 607 -27.86 15.67 -7.06
C SER A 607 -26.47 15.98 -6.54
N LYS A 608 -25.51 16.03 -7.43
CA LYS A 608 -24.12 16.44 -7.12
C LYS A 608 -24.09 17.92 -6.80
N ILE A 609 -23.44 18.30 -5.70
CA ILE A 609 -23.22 19.70 -5.33
C ILE A 609 -21.87 20.21 -5.84
N ALA A 610 -20.87 19.35 -5.88
CA ALA A 610 -19.56 19.66 -6.41
C ALA A 610 -18.84 18.38 -6.86
N VAL A 611 -18.01 18.50 -7.89
CA VAL A 611 -16.96 17.54 -8.22
C VAL A 611 -15.65 18.10 -7.69
N LEU A 612 -14.89 17.31 -6.99
CA LEU A 612 -13.62 17.69 -6.39
C LEU A 612 -12.49 16.94 -7.07
N ALA A 613 -11.47 17.65 -7.49
CA ALA A 613 -10.23 17.09 -8.00
C ALA A 613 -9.07 17.57 -7.11
N VAL A 614 -8.41 16.65 -6.42
CA VAL A 614 -7.33 16.94 -5.47
C VAL A 614 -6.02 16.41 -6.00
N THR A 615 -4.98 17.21 -5.85
CA THR A 615 -3.58 16.84 -5.99
C THR A 615 -2.79 17.38 -4.80
N GLU A 616 -1.55 16.95 -4.63
CA GLU A 616 -0.67 17.46 -3.58
C GLU A 616 0.61 18.02 -4.18
N ILE A 617 1.15 19.06 -3.53
CA ILE A 617 2.43 19.67 -3.87
C ILE A 617 3.37 19.61 -2.68
N GLN A 618 4.67 19.57 -2.95
CA GLN A 618 5.75 19.58 -1.96
C GLN A 618 6.60 20.82 -2.15
N LEU A 619 6.80 21.57 -1.05
CA LEU A 619 7.75 22.66 -0.97
C LEU A 619 8.93 22.27 -0.08
N ALA A 620 10.16 22.45 -0.59
CA ALA A 620 11.37 22.24 0.20
C ALA A 620 11.63 23.37 1.21
N GLN A 621 11.19 24.59 0.91
CA GLN A 621 11.34 25.78 1.75
C GLN A 621 10.07 26.63 1.67
N PRO A 622 9.77 27.44 2.68
CA PRO A 622 8.65 28.37 2.64
C PRO A 622 8.76 29.33 1.45
N GLY A 623 7.64 29.60 0.78
CA GLY A 623 7.65 30.49 -0.39
C GLY A 623 6.26 30.79 -0.93
N THR A 624 6.20 31.69 -1.90
CA THR A 624 4.96 31.99 -2.65
C THR A 624 4.86 31.07 -3.84
N VAL A 625 3.79 30.30 -3.88
CA VAL A 625 3.45 29.41 -5.00
C VAL A 625 2.44 30.07 -5.90
N ARG A 626 2.77 30.19 -7.18
CA ARG A 626 1.89 30.70 -8.24
C ARG A 626 1.32 29.53 -9.01
N PHE A 627 0.01 29.47 -9.08
CA PHE A 627 -0.72 28.46 -9.84
C PHE A 627 -1.29 29.04 -11.11
N GLN A 628 -1.23 28.27 -12.18
CA GLN A 628 -1.98 28.50 -13.40
C GLN A 628 -3.00 27.38 -13.54
N LEU A 629 -4.29 27.72 -13.32
CA LEU A 629 -5.40 26.82 -13.58
C LEU A 629 -6.00 27.18 -14.94
N THR A 630 -5.81 26.31 -15.93
CA THR A 630 -6.49 26.43 -17.22
C THR A 630 -7.79 25.65 -17.11
N ALA A 631 -8.89 26.35 -17.02
CA ALA A 631 -10.25 25.80 -17.05
C ALA A 631 -11.18 26.82 -17.71
N ALA A 632 -12.22 26.32 -18.43
CA ALA A 632 -13.36 27.14 -18.73
C ALA A 632 -14.13 27.49 -17.43
N GLN A 633 -15.19 28.26 -17.50
CA GLN A 633 -15.99 28.65 -16.32
C GLN A 633 -16.36 27.44 -15.44
N GLY A 634 -16.54 27.67 -14.13
CA GLY A 634 -17.05 26.66 -13.20
C GLY A 634 -16.00 25.90 -12.39
N ALA A 635 -14.73 26.31 -12.40
CA ALA A 635 -13.68 25.74 -11.57
C ALA A 635 -13.08 26.77 -10.59
N GLU A 636 -12.90 26.37 -9.35
CA GLU A 636 -12.31 27.18 -8.27
C GLU A 636 -11.08 26.45 -7.68
N LEU A 637 -10.01 27.22 -7.41
CA LEU A 637 -8.79 26.69 -6.81
C LEU A 637 -8.77 26.93 -5.30
N TRP A 638 -8.40 25.92 -4.54
CA TRP A 638 -8.27 25.93 -3.10
C TRP A 638 -6.94 25.29 -2.67
N VAL A 639 -6.31 25.84 -1.65
CA VAL A 639 -5.08 25.27 -1.05
C VAL A 639 -5.28 25.21 0.46
N ASP A 640 -5.09 24.05 1.06
CA ASP A 640 -5.24 23.80 2.49
C ASP A 640 -6.53 24.38 3.09
N GLY A 641 -7.65 24.29 2.36
CA GLY A 641 -8.96 24.77 2.79
C GLY A 641 -9.23 26.25 2.51
N SER A 642 -8.30 26.97 1.91
CA SER A 642 -8.47 28.39 1.58
C SER A 642 -8.59 28.59 0.08
N LYS A 643 -9.57 29.39 -0.37
CA LYS A 643 -9.72 29.75 -1.79
C LYS A 643 -8.57 30.62 -2.24
N VAL A 644 -7.97 30.30 -3.38
CA VAL A 644 -6.78 30.95 -3.92
C VAL A 644 -7.06 31.57 -5.28
N ASN A 645 -6.62 32.80 -5.47
CA ASN A 645 -6.67 33.52 -6.74
C ASN A 645 -5.25 33.63 -7.34
N GLY A 646 -4.77 32.53 -7.92
CA GLY A 646 -3.51 32.49 -8.67
C GLY A 646 -2.24 32.32 -7.82
N SER A 647 -2.14 32.85 -6.58
CA SER A 647 -0.94 32.67 -5.76
C SER A 647 -1.24 32.63 -4.26
N VAL A 648 -0.38 31.94 -3.50
CA VAL A 648 -0.50 31.81 -2.04
C VAL A 648 0.89 31.61 -1.42
N ALA A 649 1.13 32.18 -0.23
CA ALA A 649 2.32 31.93 0.57
C ALA A 649 2.12 30.65 1.38
N LEU A 650 3.06 29.71 1.28
CA LEU A 650 3.01 28.38 1.92
C LEU A 650 4.27 28.12 2.73
N ALA A 651 4.16 27.35 3.79
CA ALA A 651 5.30 26.84 4.56
C ALA A 651 6.05 25.75 3.77
N ALA A 652 7.20 25.31 4.28
CA ALA A 652 7.81 24.08 3.78
C ALA A 652 6.95 22.87 4.18
N GLY A 653 6.82 21.90 3.28
CA GLY A 653 6.01 20.70 3.53
C GLY A 653 5.10 20.32 2.37
N THR A 654 4.20 19.39 2.63
CA THR A 654 3.18 18.94 1.67
C THR A 654 1.91 19.76 1.85
N HIS A 655 1.36 20.23 0.75
CA HIS A 655 0.13 21.04 0.71
C HIS A 655 -0.88 20.40 -0.23
N ARG A 656 -2.14 20.39 0.19
CA ARG A 656 -3.25 19.87 -0.59
C ARG A 656 -3.84 20.96 -1.47
N VAL A 657 -3.86 20.70 -2.76
CA VAL A 657 -4.42 21.57 -3.79
C VAL A 657 -5.70 20.94 -4.34
N LEU A 658 -6.81 21.65 -4.23
CA LEU A 658 -8.12 21.22 -4.67
C LEU A 658 -8.65 22.12 -5.79
N VAL A 659 -9.16 21.52 -6.82
CA VAL A 659 -10.03 22.17 -7.81
C VAL A 659 -11.46 21.73 -7.55
N ARG A 660 -12.31 22.67 -7.14
CA ARG A 660 -13.74 22.48 -6.99
C ARG A 660 -14.43 22.81 -8.29
N ILE A 661 -15.21 21.88 -8.82
CA ILE A 661 -15.87 22.00 -10.14
C ILE A 661 -17.38 22.01 -9.94
N ASP A 662 -18.07 22.95 -10.57
CA ASP A 662 -19.54 22.97 -10.66
C ASP A 662 -20.04 21.77 -11.47
N PRO A 663 -20.85 20.88 -10.90
CA PRO A 663 -21.33 19.68 -11.60
C PRO A 663 -22.28 20.00 -12.77
N ASN A 664 -22.85 21.22 -12.81
CA ASN A 664 -23.70 21.67 -13.92
C ASN A 664 -22.89 22.27 -15.09
N HIS A 665 -21.62 22.61 -14.83
CA HIS A 665 -20.72 23.26 -15.79
C HIS A 665 -19.34 22.59 -15.76
N ILE A 666 -19.30 21.26 -15.89
CA ILE A 666 -18.03 20.53 -15.95
C ILE A 666 -17.28 20.95 -17.23
N PRO A 667 -16.07 21.55 -17.09
CA PRO A 667 -15.30 21.99 -18.25
C PRO A 667 -14.83 20.79 -19.07
N ASP A 668 -14.55 20.98 -20.36
CA ASP A 668 -14.03 19.90 -21.21
C ASP A 668 -12.72 19.35 -20.72
N LYS A 669 -11.93 20.20 -20.04
CA LYS A 669 -10.69 19.84 -19.39
C LYS A 669 -10.29 20.87 -18.34
N ILE A 670 -9.51 20.44 -17.35
CA ILE A 670 -8.75 21.29 -16.45
C ILE A 670 -7.27 20.94 -16.54
N ARG A 671 -6.41 21.92 -16.38
CA ARG A 671 -4.97 21.72 -16.25
C ARG A 671 -4.42 22.66 -15.18
N LEU A 672 -3.67 22.10 -14.23
CA LEU A 672 -3.05 22.84 -13.14
C LEU A 672 -1.54 22.79 -13.26
N GLU A 673 -0.92 23.95 -13.22
CA GLU A 673 0.52 24.11 -13.37
C GLU A 673 1.10 25.01 -12.26
N THR A 674 2.31 24.70 -11.84
CA THR A 674 3.16 25.57 -11.03
C THR A 674 4.64 25.24 -11.29
N LYS A 675 5.49 26.28 -11.20
CA LYS A 675 6.95 26.14 -11.26
C LYS A 675 7.60 26.32 -9.88
N ASP A 676 6.80 26.72 -8.88
CA ASP A 676 7.29 27.11 -7.56
C ASP A 676 7.26 25.92 -6.56
N ALA A 677 6.67 24.80 -6.95
CA ALA A 677 6.57 23.57 -6.14
C ALA A 677 6.58 22.32 -7.02
N SER A 678 6.87 21.17 -6.42
CA SER A 678 6.79 19.87 -7.11
C SER A 678 5.47 19.17 -6.80
N PHE A 679 4.79 18.64 -7.82
CA PHE A 679 3.61 17.79 -7.60
C PHE A 679 4.02 16.44 -7.02
N VAL A 680 3.27 15.96 -6.03
CA VAL A 680 3.47 14.64 -5.41
C VAL A 680 2.86 13.58 -6.31
N LEU A 681 3.67 12.62 -6.74
CA LEU A 681 3.28 11.54 -7.66
C LEU A 681 3.23 10.16 -7.00
N ASN A 682 3.66 10.05 -5.74
CA ASN A 682 3.77 8.79 -4.99
C ASN A 682 2.67 8.63 -3.96
#